data_0e629974491d522e7bf195e2d5edd477
#
_entry.id   0e629974491d522e7bf195e2d5edd477
#
_cell.length_a   1.000
_cell.length_b   1.000
_cell.length_c   1.000
_cell.angle_alpha   90.00
_cell.angle_beta   90.00
_cell.angle_gamma   90.00
#
_symmetry.space_group_name_H-M   'P 1'
#
loop_
_entity.id
_entity.type
_entity.pdbx_description
1 polymer ?
#
loop_
_entity_poly.entity_id
_entity_poly.type
_entity_poly.pdbx_seq_one_letter_code
_entity_poly.pdbx_strand_id
1 'polypeptide(L)'
;MPEKTIILKSDPGIKRDGTKFDGNNYTDGQWVRWQRGLPRKIGGYRSTQKYLTEISRGFSNFTQMDYIYCHSGSRSMVERFTIDYTANSSIVSDRTPQALVSSGNVVLTGGAAGSVNMITVDGVNIMSAPVAYTTSLTATATAVASNINAYTSSPNYTAVGIGATIAILAPSTGSSYNGYAVVVTTTILTATSQDMNDGSDALVENDLNMWMFDYQYDSSTNQNYLLAHVSPNLQRIANDEGGQIFFGEVLGTGILKSINLPPDANCTGGIVSLHPYLFYYGTDGIIGWSVAGEPTNLTDFGSGAGLARVWGQKIIKGLPLRAGSGTAPAGLFWAYDAVIRATFTGGASVFQFDVVATDTSIISENSVVDYDGVFFWAGVDRFLMFNGVVREVPNSLNLNYFFDGLNKRHRSKVFAYKVPRYGEIWWCYPRGDATECTHAVIYNVRENTWYDTELPANGRSAGTFNNSFAAPILAGAVAGPEATGATGTITLTGGSSGSIDTVTVGGVQIMSGAVPYSTSLLVTAENVANNINTYVSDPDYVATVEEVGGSPVITLTATRDGSRANYLVVAVTSTTITTTTTGMIGGTDAFRVWIQEQGVDEIDGNLVSPIQSFFETADLSAVVQGNNEFMRITRIEPDFVQSGAMTVQVTGRSNARAPEVYGTTFTFPETAQEPWEQIVMLKEQRRELRVRFESNEIYGDYQMGQIIGHVSMGDNTVIS
;
A
#
# COMPACT_ATOMS: atom_id res chain seq x y z
N MET A 1 5.28 40.81 43.94
CA MET A 1 6.11 41.42 42.88
C MET A 1 5.20 41.94 41.78
N PRO A 2 5.60 42.93 41.00
CA PRO A 2 4.76 43.40 39.92
C PRO A 2 4.55 42.31 38.91
N GLU A 3 3.34 42.21 38.40
CA GLU A 3 2.97 41.34 37.30
C GLU A 3 3.73 41.75 36.03
N LYS A 4 4.30 40.78 35.31
CA LYS A 4 4.98 41.00 34.02
C LYS A 4 4.15 40.35 32.92
N THR A 5 4.04 41.04 31.83
CA THR A 5 3.46 40.50 30.59
C THR A 5 4.58 39.88 29.75
N ILE A 6 4.43 38.65 29.39
CA ILE A 6 5.39 37.90 28.56
C ILE A 6 4.70 37.26 27.35
N ILE A 7 5.45 37.12 26.28
CA ILE A 7 4.99 36.31 25.15
C ILE A 7 5.46 34.88 25.41
N LEU A 8 4.51 33.96 25.49
CA LEU A 8 4.80 32.53 25.63
C LEU A 8 5.14 32.00 24.25
N LYS A 9 6.42 31.68 24.03
CA LYS A 9 6.92 31.19 22.75
C LYS A 9 7.66 29.89 22.95
N SER A 10 7.28 28.90 22.16
CA SER A 10 8.03 27.66 22.00
C SER A 10 8.60 27.57 20.59
N ASP A 11 9.68 26.85 20.41
CA ASP A 11 10.25 26.62 19.09
C ASP A 11 9.45 25.55 18.33
N PRO A 12 9.30 25.68 16.99
CA PRO A 12 8.54 24.76 16.17
C PRO A 12 9.02 23.31 16.29
N GLY A 13 8.08 22.37 16.19
CA GLY A 13 8.34 20.94 16.24
C GLY A 13 8.01 20.31 17.61
N ILE A 14 7.86 18.98 17.61
CA ILE A 14 7.55 18.21 18.82
C ILE A 14 8.80 17.46 19.25
N LYS A 15 9.26 17.75 20.46
CA LYS A 15 10.40 17.08 21.06
C LYS A 15 9.93 15.88 21.86
N ARG A 16 10.21 14.69 21.34
CA ARG A 16 9.97 13.41 21.99
C ARG A 16 11.23 12.83 22.64
N ASP A 17 12.39 13.15 22.07
CA ASP A 17 13.67 12.65 22.56
C ASP A 17 14.17 13.51 23.71
N GLY A 18 14.68 12.86 24.76
CA GLY A 18 15.15 13.54 25.97
C GLY A 18 14.06 13.80 27.01
N THR A 19 14.28 14.79 27.85
CA THR A 19 13.33 15.17 28.91
C THR A 19 12.49 16.37 28.48
N LYS A 20 11.30 16.54 29.06
CA LYS A 20 10.43 17.68 28.78
C LYS A 20 11.04 19.05 29.18
N PHE A 21 12.17 19.04 29.92
CA PHE A 21 12.93 20.23 30.32
C PHE A 21 14.09 20.58 29.43
N ASP A 22 14.44 19.70 28.51
CA ASP A 22 15.60 19.87 27.68
C ASP A 22 15.18 20.58 26.36
N GLY A 23 15.39 21.87 26.32
CA GLY A 23 15.10 22.70 25.14
C GLY A 23 13.81 23.51 25.23
N ASN A 24 13.51 24.23 24.16
CA ASN A 24 12.40 25.18 24.09
C ASN A 24 11.34 24.76 23.03
N ASN A 25 11.40 23.54 22.53
CA ASN A 25 10.42 23.03 21.60
C ASN A 25 9.14 22.59 22.31
N TYR A 26 8.03 22.51 21.57
CA TYR A 26 6.80 21.91 22.07
C TYR A 26 7.08 20.49 22.55
N THR A 27 6.52 20.13 23.72
CA THR A 27 6.81 18.88 24.41
C THR A 27 5.88 17.75 24.06
N ASP A 28 4.70 18.08 23.53
CA ASP A 28 3.72 17.11 23.08
C ASP A 28 2.80 17.73 22.02
N GLY A 29 2.19 16.89 21.20
CA GLY A 29 1.23 17.31 20.19
C GLY A 29 0.72 16.15 19.37
N GLN A 30 -0.46 16.34 18.80
CA GLN A 30 -1.10 15.41 17.89
C GLN A 30 -1.90 16.19 16.86
N TRP A 31 -1.84 15.79 15.60
CA TRP A 31 -2.57 16.38 14.49
C TRP A 31 -2.35 17.89 14.36
N VAL A 32 -1.10 18.32 14.59
CA VAL A 32 -0.66 19.71 14.55
C VAL A 32 0.57 19.87 13.66
N ARG A 33 0.59 20.96 12.90
CA ARG A 33 1.73 21.39 12.09
C ARG A 33 2.18 22.78 12.48
N TRP A 34 3.37 23.16 12.03
CA TRP A 34 3.88 24.52 12.23
C TRP A 34 3.89 25.26 10.89
N GLN A 35 3.37 26.47 10.92
CA GLN A 35 3.39 27.38 9.80
C GLN A 35 3.83 28.77 10.29
N ARG A 36 4.90 29.32 9.73
CA ARG A 36 5.56 30.53 10.23
C ARG A 36 5.95 30.43 11.72
N GLY A 37 6.40 29.27 12.13
CA GLY A 37 6.79 28.99 13.52
C GLY A 37 5.62 28.83 14.51
N LEU A 38 4.37 28.86 14.06
CA LEU A 38 3.17 28.83 14.91
C LEU A 38 2.34 27.57 14.66
N PRO A 39 1.71 26.99 15.71
CA PRO A 39 0.88 25.80 15.59
C PRO A 39 -0.39 26.04 14.78
N ARG A 40 -0.73 25.07 13.97
CA ARG A 40 -1.99 25.01 13.20
C ARG A 40 -2.47 23.57 13.12
N LYS A 41 -3.79 23.38 13.17
CA LYS A 41 -4.38 22.04 12.96
C LYS A 41 -4.03 21.53 11.56
N ILE A 42 -3.72 20.24 11.45
CA ILE A 42 -3.56 19.53 10.16
C ILE A 42 -4.95 19.34 9.55
N GLY A 43 -5.06 19.42 8.23
CA GLY A 43 -6.32 19.22 7.53
C GLY A 43 -6.90 17.82 7.73
N GLY A 44 -8.22 17.72 7.57
CA GLY A 44 -8.95 16.48 7.78
C GLY A 44 -8.85 15.50 6.60
N TYR A 45 -9.63 14.44 6.69
CA TYR A 45 -9.78 13.42 5.67
C TYR A 45 -11.22 13.37 5.13
N ARG A 46 -11.34 13.17 3.83
CA ARG A 46 -12.63 12.88 3.20
C ARG A 46 -12.55 11.54 2.49
N SER A 47 -13.48 10.64 2.80
CA SER A 47 -13.63 9.37 2.08
C SER A 47 -14.04 9.62 0.64
N THR A 48 -13.42 8.89 -0.28
CA THR A 48 -13.80 8.88 -1.70
C THR A 48 -15.08 8.10 -1.96
N GLN A 49 -15.66 7.46 -0.95
CA GLN A 49 -16.77 6.50 -1.06
C GLN A 49 -16.42 5.31 -2.00
N LYS A 50 -15.14 5.03 -2.14
CA LYS A 50 -14.62 3.84 -2.84
C LYS A 50 -13.99 2.92 -1.81
N TYR A 51 -14.28 1.65 -1.98
CA TYR A 51 -13.84 0.61 -1.06
C TYR A 51 -12.99 -0.39 -1.84
N LEU A 52 -11.81 -0.67 -1.31
CA LEU A 52 -10.95 -1.74 -1.80
C LEU A 52 -11.37 -3.05 -1.12
N THR A 53 -11.24 -4.14 -1.86
CA THR A 53 -11.58 -5.48 -1.36
C THR A 53 -10.56 -5.98 -0.33
N GLU A 54 -9.28 -5.64 -0.52
CA GLU A 54 -8.19 -6.02 0.38
C GLU A 54 -7.34 -4.84 0.81
N ILE A 55 -6.52 -5.03 1.85
CA ILE A 55 -5.54 -4.03 2.29
C ILE A 55 -4.56 -3.71 1.18
N SER A 56 -4.45 -2.46 0.79
CA SER A 56 -3.50 -1.99 -0.20
C SER A 56 -2.06 -2.17 0.27
N ARG A 57 -1.21 -2.73 -0.58
CA ARG A 57 0.25 -2.91 -0.38
C ARG A 57 1.08 -2.12 -1.39
N GLY A 58 0.44 -1.26 -2.13
CA GLY A 58 1.00 -0.30 -3.06
C GLY A 58 -0.12 0.44 -3.75
N PHE A 59 0.05 1.74 -3.89
CA PHE A 59 -0.98 2.63 -4.38
C PHE A 59 -0.40 3.65 -5.35
N SER A 60 -1.07 3.83 -6.47
CA SER A 60 -0.68 4.85 -7.45
C SER A 60 -1.89 5.56 -8.04
N ASN A 61 -1.64 6.68 -8.67
CA ASN A 61 -2.67 7.43 -9.37
C ASN A 61 -2.16 7.95 -10.70
N PHE A 62 -3.06 8.02 -11.67
CA PHE A 62 -2.85 8.60 -12.99
C PHE A 62 -3.99 9.56 -13.29
N THR A 63 -3.67 10.78 -13.69
CA THR A 63 -4.68 11.79 -14.02
C THR A 63 -4.79 11.96 -15.51
N GLN A 64 -6.00 11.86 -16.03
CA GLN A 64 -6.30 12.17 -17.42
C GLN A 64 -7.62 12.93 -17.50
N MET A 65 -7.59 14.10 -18.12
CA MET A 65 -8.72 15.05 -18.11
C MET A 65 -9.16 15.37 -16.67
N ASP A 66 -10.44 15.20 -16.36
CA ASP A 66 -11.01 15.50 -15.05
C ASP A 66 -11.07 14.27 -14.12
N TYR A 67 -10.52 13.13 -14.56
CA TYR A 67 -10.56 11.88 -13.81
C TYR A 67 -9.21 11.51 -13.23
N ILE A 68 -9.22 11.00 -12.02
CA ILE A 68 -8.06 10.38 -11.37
C ILE A 68 -8.31 8.89 -11.30
N TYR A 69 -7.48 8.15 -12.02
CA TYR A 69 -7.46 6.69 -12.03
C TYR A 69 -6.52 6.22 -10.94
N CYS A 70 -7.06 5.51 -9.95
CA CYS A 70 -6.29 4.96 -8.85
C CYS A 70 -6.12 3.46 -9.05
N HIS A 71 -4.90 2.97 -8.79
CA HIS A 71 -4.57 1.55 -8.83
C HIS A 71 -4.06 1.13 -7.46
N SER A 72 -4.58 0.03 -6.96
CA SER A 72 -4.21 -0.58 -5.70
C SER A 72 -3.81 -2.03 -5.94
N GLY A 73 -2.66 -2.43 -5.42
CA GLY A 73 -2.26 -3.83 -5.37
C GLY A 73 -2.33 -4.33 -3.94
N SER A 74 -2.82 -5.54 -3.75
CA SER A 74 -2.98 -6.19 -2.46
C SER A 74 -2.26 -7.55 -2.45
N ARG A 75 -2.56 -8.38 -1.46
CA ARG A 75 -2.05 -9.74 -1.35
C ARG A 75 -2.36 -10.60 -2.58
N SER A 76 -3.61 -10.54 -3.07
CA SER A 76 -4.13 -11.48 -4.08
C SER A 76 -4.74 -10.80 -5.30
N MET A 77 -4.80 -9.46 -5.33
CA MET A 77 -5.49 -8.77 -6.42
C MET A 77 -4.93 -7.40 -6.74
N VAL A 78 -5.29 -6.92 -7.93
CA VAL A 78 -5.08 -5.55 -8.39
C VAL A 78 -6.44 -4.94 -8.70
N GLU A 79 -6.73 -3.83 -8.06
CA GLU A 79 -7.98 -3.10 -8.24
C GLU A 79 -7.73 -1.72 -8.84
N ARG A 80 -8.66 -1.28 -9.69
CA ARG A 80 -8.70 0.06 -10.25
C ARG A 80 -10.03 0.71 -9.93
N PHE A 81 -10.00 1.97 -9.51
CA PHE A 81 -11.18 2.81 -9.40
C PHE A 81 -10.89 4.22 -9.89
N THR A 82 -11.94 4.99 -10.13
CA THR A 82 -11.82 6.36 -10.61
C THR A 82 -12.39 7.29 -9.55
N ILE A 83 -11.66 8.34 -9.24
CA ILE A 83 -12.19 9.46 -8.43
C ILE A 83 -12.70 10.51 -9.39
N ASP A 84 -14.00 10.80 -9.28
CA ASP A 84 -14.71 11.83 -10.01
C ASP A 84 -15.39 12.76 -9.01
N TYR A 85 -15.33 14.06 -9.25
CA TYR A 85 -16.01 15.05 -8.41
C TYR A 85 -17.52 15.06 -8.56
N THR A 86 -18.08 14.47 -9.61
CA THR A 86 -19.48 14.64 -10.01
C THR A 86 -20.37 13.43 -9.86
N ALA A 87 -19.82 12.23 -9.76
CA ALA A 87 -20.64 11.01 -9.74
C ALA A 87 -20.19 9.98 -8.69
N ASN A 88 -21.14 9.57 -7.84
CA ASN A 88 -20.97 8.47 -6.86
C ASN A 88 -20.84 7.07 -7.50
N SER A 89 -20.68 6.94 -8.80
CA SER A 89 -20.89 5.69 -9.54
C SER A 89 -19.64 5.09 -10.18
N SER A 90 -18.41 5.38 -9.71
CA SER A 90 -17.26 4.66 -10.26
C SER A 90 -17.15 3.27 -9.65
N ILE A 91 -17.21 2.27 -10.51
CA ILE A 91 -17.06 0.86 -10.17
C ILE A 91 -15.59 0.59 -9.87
N VAL A 92 -15.32 -0.17 -8.82
CA VAL A 92 -14.01 -0.77 -8.60
C VAL A 92 -13.89 -1.94 -9.58
N SER A 93 -12.88 -1.91 -10.45
CA SER A 93 -12.64 -2.95 -11.45
C SER A 93 -11.51 -3.85 -10.97
N ASP A 94 -11.74 -5.15 -11.00
CA ASP A 94 -10.70 -6.16 -10.78
C ASP A 94 -9.82 -6.27 -12.04
N ARG A 95 -8.53 -6.06 -11.85
CA ARG A 95 -7.50 -6.16 -12.89
C ARG A 95 -6.48 -7.25 -12.61
N THR A 96 -6.78 -8.14 -11.70
CA THR A 96 -5.87 -9.19 -11.24
C THR A 96 -5.38 -10.04 -12.40
N PRO A 97 -4.05 -10.22 -12.55
CA PRO A 97 -3.48 -11.07 -13.57
C PRO A 97 -3.92 -12.52 -13.41
N GLN A 98 -4.34 -13.12 -14.50
CA GLN A 98 -4.76 -14.52 -14.57
C GLN A 98 -3.90 -15.31 -15.52
N ALA A 99 -3.81 -16.63 -15.30
CA ALA A 99 -3.12 -17.51 -16.20
C ALA A 99 -3.86 -17.64 -17.53
N LEU A 100 -3.22 -17.23 -18.62
CA LEU A 100 -3.72 -17.35 -19.98
C LEU A 100 -2.80 -18.25 -20.79
N VAL A 101 -3.38 -19.00 -21.74
CA VAL A 101 -2.64 -19.83 -22.69
C VAL A 101 -2.08 -18.95 -23.80
N SER A 102 -0.80 -19.12 -24.12
CA SER A 102 -0.21 -18.48 -25.30
C SER A 102 -0.80 -19.09 -26.57
N SER A 103 -1.12 -18.25 -27.55
CA SER A 103 -1.69 -18.69 -28.83
C SER A 103 -0.98 -18.06 -30.03
N GLY A 104 -0.80 -18.85 -31.08
CA GLY A 104 -0.37 -18.39 -32.39
C GLY A 104 -1.39 -18.78 -33.44
N ASN A 105 -1.25 -18.26 -34.66
CA ASN A 105 -2.16 -18.66 -35.71
C ASN A 105 -1.49 -18.83 -37.06
N VAL A 106 -2.10 -19.66 -37.90
CA VAL A 106 -1.81 -19.79 -39.32
C VAL A 106 -3.09 -19.53 -40.07
N VAL A 107 -3.09 -18.54 -40.98
CA VAL A 107 -4.24 -18.18 -41.81
C VAL A 107 -3.96 -18.66 -43.23
N LEU A 108 -4.82 -19.52 -43.76
CA LEU A 108 -4.79 -19.94 -45.16
C LEU A 108 -5.40 -18.83 -46.00
N THR A 109 -4.60 -18.19 -46.87
CA THR A 109 -5.00 -16.98 -47.59
C THR A 109 -5.37 -17.22 -49.03
N GLY A 110 -5.02 -18.38 -49.61
CA GLY A 110 -5.34 -18.70 -50.98
C GLY A 110 -4.93 -20.11 -51.44
N GLY A 111 -5.33 -20.45 -52.65
CA GLY A 111 -5.13 -21.75 -53.25
C GLY A 111 -6.37 -22.66 -53.17
N ALA A 112 -6.58 -23.50 -54.19
CA ALA A 112 -7.63 -24.50 -54.26
C ALA A 112 -7.07 -25.90 -54.54
N ALA A 113 -5.78 -26.09 -54.33
CA ALA A 113 -5.05 -27.35 -54.46
C ALA A 113 -3.75 -27.28 -53.66
N GLY A 114 -3.07 -28.41 -53.54
CA GLY A 114 -1.80 -28.51 -52.79
C GLY A 114 -1.99 -28.95 -51.34
N SER A 115 -1.08 -28.54 -50.46
CA SER A 115 -1.07 -29.02 -49.05
C SER A 115 -0.43 -28.02 -48.10
N VAL A 116 -0.80 -28.13 -46.83
CA VAL A 116 -0.01 -27.65 -45.71
C VAL A 116 0.96 -28.76 -45.33
N ASN A 117 2.23 -28.54 -45.60
CA ASN A 117 3.24 -29.60 -45.45
C ASN A 117 3.74 -29.78 -44.04
N MET A 118 3.95 -28.66 -43.33
CA MET A 118 4.49 -28.64 -41.97
C MET A 118 4.16 -27.32 -41.30
N ILE A 119 3.85 -27.39 -40.03
CA ILE A 119 3.82 -26.24 -39.13
C ILE A 119 4.78 -26.53 -38.01
N THR A 120 5.64 -25.54 -37.71
CA THR A 120 6.55 -25.61 -36.56
C THR A 120 6.30 -24.46 -35.60
N VAL A 121 6.47 -24.71 -34.30
CA VAL A 121 6.49 -23.69 -33.24
C VAL A 121 7.85 -23.76 -32.60
N ASP A 122 8.60 -22.68 -32.66
CA ASP A 122 9.99 -22.58 -32.20
C ASP A 122 10.88 -23.76 -32.72
N GLY A 123 10.71 -24.07 -34.02
CA GLY A 123 11.41 -25.16 -34.69
C GLY A 123 10.85 -26.57 -34.42
N VAL A 124 9.93 -26.76 -33.48
CA VAL A 124 9.29 -28.05 -33.19
C VAL A 124 8.17 -28.30 -34.16
N ASN A 125 8.25 -29.39 -34.96
CA ASN A 125 7.16 -29.80 -35.82
C ASN A 125 5.98 -30.30 -34.99
N ILE A 126 4.79 -29.73 -35.26
CA ILE A 126 3.55 -30.02 -34.54
C ILE A 126 2.54 -30.84 -35.38
N MET A 127 2.93 -31.31 -36.56
CA MET A 127 2.09 -32.11 -37.45
C MET A 127 2.68 -33.51 -37.67
N SER A 128 1.83 -34.51 -37.80
CA SER A 128 2.27 -35.88 -38.11
C SER A 128 2.60 -36.08 -39.60
N ALA A 129 1.89 -35.42 -40.48
CA ALA A 129 2.04 -35.54 -41.93
C ALA A 129 1.42 -34.35 -42.70
N PRO A 130 1.80 -34.09 -43.97
CA PRO A 130 1.17 -33.10 -44.80
C PRO A 130 -0.35 -33.31 -44.94
N VAL A 131 -1.11 -32.23 -44.86
CA VAL A 131 -2.57 -32.21 -45.03
C VAL A 131 -2.90 -31.57 -46.36
N ALA A 132 -3.50 -32.36 -47.29
CA ALA A 132 -3.91 -31.88 -48.57
C ALA A 132 -5.11 -30.94 -48.50
N TYR A 133 -5.21 -30.01 -49.47
CA TYR A 133 -6.41 -29.20 -49.63
C TYR A 133 -7.64 -30.11 -49.75
N THR A 134 -8.68 -29.78 -49.02
CA THR A 134 -9.93 -30.53 -49.01
C THR A 134 -10.96 -29.85 -49.96
N THR A 135 -12.11 -29.46 -49.48
CA THR A 135 -13.17 -28.82 -50.27
C THR A 135 -13.15 -27.28 -50.19
N SER A 136 -12.49 -26.74 -49.18
CA SER A 136 -12.34 -25.30 -48.95
C SER A 136 -11.16 -25.03 -48.01
N LEU A 137 -10.72 -23.75 -47.90
CA LEU A 137 -9.70 -23.35 -46.95
C LEU A 137 -10.16 -23.59 -45.49
N THR A 138 -11.44 -23.40 -45.22
CA THR A 138 -12.05 -23.69 -43.90
C THR A 138 -11.95 -25.19 -43.55
N ALA A 139 -12.34 -26.06 -44.49
CA ALA A 139 -12.27 -27.49 -44.27
C ALA A 139 -10.81 -27.97 -44.18
N THR A 140 -9.90 -27.35 -44.89
CA THR A 140 -8.45 -27.64 -44.81
C THR A 140 -7.89 -27.20 -43.48
N ALA A 141 -8.23 -26.01 -42.97
CA ALA A 141 -7.82 -25.54 -41.67
C ALA A 141 -8.31 -26.47 -40.55
N THR A 142 -9.55 -26.94 -40.62
CA THR A 142 -10.11 -27.92 -39.67
C THR A 142 -9.36 -29.25 -39.73
N ALA A 143 -9.01 -29.73 -40.94
CA ALA A 143 -8.25 -30.96 -41.11
C ALA A 143 -6.81 -30.82 -40.54
N VAL A 144 -6.16 -29.69 -40.76
CA VAL A 144 -4.84 -29.39 -40.17
C VAL A 144 -4.91 -29.35 -38.65
N ALA A 145 -5.90 -28.65 -38.06
CA ALA A 145 -6.08 -28.65 -36.61
C ALA A 145 -6.31 -30.06 -36.06
N SER A 146 -7.09 -30.88 -36.72
CA SER A 146 -7.29 -32.30 -36.36
C SER A 146 -5.99 -33.11 -36.42
N ASN A 147 -5.14 -32.85 -37.42
CA ASN A 147 -3.84 -33.51 -37.57
C ASN A 147 -2.90 -33.11 -36.39
N ILE A 148 -2.85 -31.83 -36.06
CA ILE A 148 -2.06 -31.34 -34.90
C ILE A 148 -2.53 -32.01 -33.61
N ASN A 149 -3.84 -32.04 -33.35
CA ASN A 149 -4.40 -32.62 -32.13
C ASN A 149 -4.22 -34.14 -32.03
N ALA A 150 -4.09 -34.83 -33.18
CA ALA A 150 -3.81 -36.26 -33.21
C ALA A 150 -2.31 -36.59 -33.06
N TYR A 151 -1.44 -35.63 -33.26
CA TYR A 151 0.01 -35.78 -33.14
C TYR A 151 0.52 -35.32 -31.80
N THR A 152 1.30 -36.13 -31.12
CA THR A 152 1.93 -35.77 -29.85
C THR A 152 3.32 -35.18 -30.13
N SER A 153 3.41 -33.87 -30.20
CA SER A 153 4.67 -33.13 -30.28
C SER A 153 5.28 -32.95 -28.89
N SER A 154 6.52 -32.52 -28.81
CA SER A 154 7.18 -32.19 -27.50
C SER A 154 7.87 -30.82 -27.62
N PRO A 155 7.32 -29.77 -27.01
CA PRO A 155 6.05 -29.65 -26.26
C PRO A 155 4.80 -30.01 -27.08
N ASN A 156 3.72 -30.45 -26.43
CA ASN A 156 2.51 -30.93 -27.08
C ASN A 156 1.48 -29.79 -27.31
N TYR A 157 1.48 -29.22 -28.50
CA TYR A 157 0.55 -28.15 -28.91
C TYR A 157 -0.80 -28.73 -29.31
N THR A 158 -1.85 -27.92 -29.12
CA THR A 158 -3.19 -28.21 -29.64
C THR A 158 -3.63 -27.14 -30.62
N ALA A 159 -4.63 -27.41 -31.45
CA ALA A 159 -5.11 -26.45 -32.45
C ALA A 159 -6.62 -26.51 -32.62
N VAL A 160 -7.19 -25.36 -33.01
CA VAL A 160 -8.62 -25.23 -33.40
C VAL A 160 -8.71 -24.53 -34.74
N GLY A 161 -9.51 -25.12 -35.66
CA GLY A 161 -9.82 -24.51 -36.96
C GLY A 161 -11.00 -23.54 -36.82
N ILE A 162 -10.79 -22.27 -37.13
CA ILE A 162 -11.81 -21.21 -37.08
C ILE A 162 -11.83 -20.50 -38.43
N GLY A 163 -12.82 -20.82 -39.29
CA GLY A 163 -12.79 -20.37 -40.68
C GLY A 163 -11.54 -20.89 -41.39
N ALA A 164 -10.82 -20.05 -42.11
CA ALA A 164 -9.56 -20.39 -42.77
C ALA A 164 -8.32 -20.26 -41.83
N THR A 165 -8.53 -20.01 -40.54
CA THR A 165 -7.48 -19.85 -39.53
C THR A 165 -7.31 -21.11 -38.70
N ILE A 166 -6.08 -21.51 -38.45
CA ILE A 166 -5.66 -22.54 -37.52
C ILE A 166 -5.10 -21.82 -36.30
N ALA A 167 -5.86 -21.76 -35.19
CA ALA A 167 -5.41 -21.22 -33.92
C ALA A 167 -4.65 -22.33 -33.16
N ILE A 168 -3.39 -22.08 -32.86
CA ILE A 168 -2.49 -23.00 -32.17
C ILE A 168 -2.39 -22.55 -30.71
N LEU A 169 -2.55 -23.47 -29.77
CA LEU A 169 -2.52 -23.21 -28.35
C LEU A 169 -1.30 -23.93 -27.71
N ALA A 170 -0.64 -23.23 -26.81
CA ALA A 170 0.46 -23.80 -26.03
C ALA A 170 -0.04 -24.91 -25.08
N PRO A 171 0.84 -25.83 -24.68
CA PRO A 171 0.46 -26.96 -23.82
C PRO A 171 0.14 -26.57 -22.38
N SER A 172 0.55 -25.39 -21.93
CA SER A 172 0.27 -24.87 -20.59
C SER A 172 -0.03 -23.37 -20.62
N THR A 173 -0.68 -22.91 -19.58
CA THR A 173 -0.84 -21.48 -19.33
C THR A 173 0.50 -20.84 -18.95
N GLY A 174 0.61 -19.54 -19.13
CA GLY A 174 1.77 -18.75 -18.79
C GLY A 174 2.38 -18.03 -19.97
N SER A 175 3.32 -17.14 -19.68
CA SER A 175 3.99 -16.28 -20.67
C SER A 175 5.17 -16.96 -21.38
N SER A 176 5.60 -18.14 -20.93
CA SER A 176 6.84 -18.81 -21.38
C SER A 176 6.88 -19.16 -22.87
N TYR A 177 5.72 -19.26 -23.51
CA TYR A 177 5.62 -19.55 -24.95
C TYR A 177 5.44 -18.30 -25.81
N ASN A 178 5.34 -17.12 -25.23
CA ASN A 178 5.21 -15.87 -25.97
C ASN A 178 6.49 -15.60 -26.78
N GLY A 179 6.32 -15.15 -28.02
CA GLY A 179 7.42 -14.90 -28.95
C GLY A 179 7.95 -16.16 -29.68
N TYR A 180 7.43 -17.36 -29.41
CA TYR A 180 7.81 -18.54 -30.15
C TYR A 180 7.34 -18.42 -31.60
N ALA A 181 8.28 -18.54 -32.56
CA ALA A 181 8.02 -18.38 -33.97
C ALA A 181 7.13 -19.49 -34.53
N VAL A 182 6.00 -19.11 -35.13
CA VAL A 182 5.13 -20.06 -35.88
C VAL A 182 5.46 -19.98 -37.33
N VAL A 183 6.01 -21.07 -37.89
CA VAL A 183 6.39 -21.16 -39.30
C VAL A 183 5.55 -22.21 -39.99
N VAL A 184 4.94 -21.82 -41.10
CA VAL A 184 4.13 -22.72 -41.97
C VAL A 184 4.81 -22.94 -43.31
N THR A 185 4.85 -24.18 -43.76
CA THR A 185 5.33 -24.56 -45.09
C THR A 185 4.18 -25.14 -45.88
N THR A 186 3.94 -24.62 -47.07
CA THR A 186 2.82 -25.02 -47.96
C THR A 186 3.32 -25.35 -49.34
N THR A 187 2.52 -26.10 -50.13
CA THR A 187 2.70 -26.32 -51.56
C THR A 187 1.43 -25.89 -52.27
N ILE A 188 1.51 -24.93 -53.19
CA ILE A 188 0.41 -24.29 -53.93
C ILE A 188 -0.52 -23.45 -53.04
N LEU A 189 -0.84 -23.90 -51.86
CA LEU A 189 -1.56 -23.07 -50.85
C LEU A 189 -0.70 -21.89 -50.43
N THR A 190 -1.35 -20.76 -50.13
CA THR A 190 -0.70 -19.60 -49.48
C THR A 190 -1.22 -19.46 -48.07
N ALA A 191 -0.31 -19.15 -47.17
CA ALA A 191 -0.63 -18.97 -45.76
C ALA A 191 0.24 -17.86 -45.15
N THR A 192 -0.27 -17.22 -44.12
CA THR A 192 0.47 -16.33 -43.22
C THR A 192 0.44 -16.89 -41.83
N SER A 193 1.49 -16.64 -41.04
CA SER A 193 1.55 -17.04 -39.63
C SER A 193 1.73 -15.84 -38.71
N GLN A 194 1.26 -15.99 -37.48
CA GLN A 194 1.51 -15.10 -36.37
C GLN A 194 2.12 -15.91 -35.21
N ASP A 195 3.19 -15.39 -34.64
CA ASP A 195 3.90 -16.03 -33.56
C ASP A 195 3.04 -16.20 -32.31
N MET A 196 3.45 -17.08 -31.41
CA MET A 196 2.77 -17.34 -30.15
C MET A 196 2.79 -16.08 -29.27
N ASN A 197 1.62 -15.63 -28.81
CA ASN A 197 1.46 -14.44 -27.96
C ASN A 197 0.29 -14.61 -27.00
N ASP A 198 0.04 -13.57 -26.18
CA ASP A 198 -1.09 -13.46 -25.25
C ASP A 198 -1.10 -14.46 -24.08
N GLY A 199 -0.07 -15.29 -23.92
CA GLY A 199 0.11 -16.06 -22.71
C GLY A 199 0.40 -15.13 -21.52
N SER A 200 -0.14 -15.45 -20.37
CA SER A 200 0.06 -14.68 -19.15
C SER A 200 0.17 -15.57 -17.93
N ASP A 201 1.03 -15.18 -17.00
CA ASP A 201 1.13 -15.83 -15.70
C ASP A 201 0.09 -15.23 -14.75
N ALA A 202 -0.46 -16.06 -13.87
CA ALA A 202 -1.31 -15.59 -12.80
C ALA A 202 -0.48 -14.84 -11.75
N LEU A 203 -1.14 -13.96 -11.03
CA LEU A 203 -0.58 -13.40 -9.82
C LEU A 203 -0.30 -14.51 -8.81
N VAL A 204 0.91 -14.52 -8.24
CA VAL A 204 1.25 -15.38 -7.11
C VAL A 204 0.77 -14.70 -5.82
N GLU A 205 -0.24 -15.29 -5.18
CA GLU A 205 -0.74 -14.79 -3.92
C GLU A 205 0.30 -14.94 -2.81
N ASN A 206 0.53 -13.85 -2.05
CA ASN A 206 1.40 -13.87 -0.89
C ASN A 206 1.06 -12.71 0.05
N ASP A 207 0.95 -13.00 1.34
CA ASP A 207 0.68 -12.00 2.38
C ASP A 207 1.74 -10.89 2.47
N LEU A 208 2.93 -11.16 1.94
CA LEU A 208 4.07 -10.25 1.93
C LEU A 208 4.23 -9.51 0.60
N ASN A 209 3.30 -9.66 -0.35
CA ASN A 209 3.32 -8.95 -1.61
C ASN A 209 3.37 -7.43 -1.37
N MET A 210 4.37 -6.79 -1.97
CA MET A 210 4.48 -5.33 -2.04
C MET A 210 4.43 -4.92 -3.50
N TRP A 211 3.72 -3.84 -3.78
CA TRP A 211 3.45 -3.40 -5.13
C TRP A 211 4.15 -2.09 -5.45
N MET A 212 4.68 -2.00 -6.67
CA MET A 212 5.13 -0.77 -7.30
C MET A 212 4.40 -0.59 -8.62
N PHE A 213 3.96 0.62 -8.88
CA PHE A 213 3.27 0.98 -10.11
C PHE A 213 4.03 2.11 -10.79
N ASP A 214 4.06 2.06 -12.13
CA ASP A 214 4.55 3.15 -12.95
C ASP A 214 3.74 3.23 -14.24
N TYR A 215 3.97 4.27 -15.03
CA TYR A 215 3.22 4.54 -16.25
C TYR A 215 4.18 4.89 -17.39
N GLN A 216 3.96 4.29 -18.55
CA GLN A 216 4.77 4.58 -19.70
C GLN A 216 3.95 4.50 -21.00
N TYR A 217 4.25 5.42 -21.92
CA TYR A 217 3.74 5.37 -23.27
C TYR A 217 4.54 4.37 -24.09
N ASP A 218 3.83 3.49 -24.80
CA ASP A 218 4.40 2.53 -25.74
C ASP A 218 4.22 3.07 -27.17
N SER A 219 5.33 3.31 -27.85
CA SER A 219 5.36 3.87 -29.20
C SER A 219 5.00 2.84 -30.28
N SER A 220 5.10 1.55 -30.00
CA SER A 220 4.78 0.47 -30.93
C SER A 220 3.27 0.25 -31.03
N THR A 221 2.57 0.35 -29.91
CA THR A 221 1.12 0.17 -29.82
C THR A 221 0.33 1.48 -29.78
N ASN A 222 1.02 2.61 -29.60
CA ASN A 222 0.42 3.95 -29.44
C ASN A 222 -0.52 4.04 -28.21
N GLN A 223 -0.18 3.36 -27.10
CA GLN A 223 -0.98 3.26 -25.90
C GLN A 223 -0.19 3.69 -24.66
N ASN A 224 -0.90 4.21 -23.64
CA ASN A 224 -0.34 4.40 -22.30
C ASN A 224 -0.57 3.15 -21.46
N TYR A 225 0.50 2.55 -20.98
CA TYR A 225 0.42 1.38 -20.13
C TYR A 225 0.62 1.73 -18.65
N LEU A 226 -0.20 1.09 -17.82
CA LEU A 226 0.09 0.83 -16.42
C LEU A 226 1.09 -0.33 -16.38
N LEU A 227 2.16 -0.12 -15.66
CA LEU A 227 3.18 -1.12 -15.36
C LEU A 227 3.10 -1.42 -13.87
N ALA A 228 2.91 -2.66 -13.50
CA ALA A 228 2.72 -3.11 -12.14
C ALA A 228 3.75 -4.19 -11.81
N HIS A 229 4.49 -3.97 -10.75
CA HIS A 229 5.44 -4.93 -10.22
C HIS A 229 4.97 -5.41 -8.86
N VAL A 230 5.09 -6.70 -8.61
CA VAL A 230 4.86 -7.31 -7.31
C VAL A 230 6.01 -8.23 -6.96
N SER A 231 6.42 -8.18 -5.71
CA SER A 231 7.37 -9.12 -5.12
C SER A 231 7.03 -9.33 -3.65
N PRO A 232 7.06 -10.59 -3.16
CA PRO A 232 6.97 -10.82 -1.73
C PRO A 232 8.17 -10.18 -1.04
N ASN A 233 7.94 -9.32 -0.07
CA ASN A 233 9.03 -8.77 0.74
C ASN A 233 9.47 -9.81 1.79
N LEU A 234 10.19 -10.83 1.35
CA LEU A 234 10.64 -11.93 2.17
C LEU A 234 12.00 -11.59 2.79
N GLN A 235 12.00 -11.24 4.06
CA GLN A 235 13.25 -11.01 4.81
C GLN A 235 14.04 -12.30 5.09
N ARG A 236 13.57 -13.49 4.69
CA ARG A 236 14.11 -14.76 5.18
C ARG A 236 14.16 -15.93 4.19
N ILE A 237 13.90 -15.78 2.91
CA ILE A 237 13.95 -16.89 1.97
C ILE A 237 15.26 -16.85 1.18
N ALA A 238 15.95 -17.99 1.17
CA ALA A 238 17.26 -18.17 0.54
C ALA A 238 17.22 -18.09 -1.00
N ASN A 239 16.04 -18.19 -1.58
CA ASN A 239 15.80 -18.03 -3.01
C ASN A 239 14.79 -16.90 -3.18
N ASP A 240 15.27 -15.72 -3.50
CA ASP A 240 14.49 -14.52 -3.78
C ASP A 240 13.85 -14.63 -5.18
N GLU A 241 13.21 -15.77 -5.42
CA GLU A 241 12.47 -16.05 -6.64
C GLU A 241 11.07 -15.52 -6.49
N GLY A 242 10.56 -14.80 -7.49
CA GLY A 242 9.15 -14.50 -7.57
C GLY A 242 8.73 -13.06 -7.77
N GLY A 243 9.60 -12.16 -8.21
CA GLY A 243 9.15 -10.87 -8.73
C GLY A 243 8.41 -11.05 -10.07
N GLN A 244 7.22 -10.46 -10.18
CA GLN A 244 6.42 -10.49 -11.41
C GLN A 244 6.17 -9.05 -11.89
N ILE A 245 6.21 -8.87 -13.21
CA ILE A 245 5.85 -7.60 -13.85
C ILE A 245 4.62 -7.83 -14.71
N PHE A 246 3.66 -6.93 -14.59
CA PHE A 246 2.43 -6.94 -15.36
C PHE A 246 2.21 -5.60 -16.05
N PHE A 247 1.45 -5.63 -17.12
CA PHE A 247 1.06 -4.43 -17.86
C PHE A 247 -0.39 -4.50 -18.34
N GLY A 248 -0.94 -3.34 -18.60
CA GLY A 248 -2.26 -3.19 -19.23
C GLY A 248 -2.54 -1.72 -19.51
N GLU A 249 -3.50 -1.44 -20.36
CA GLU A 249 -3.87 -0.05 -20.66
C GLU A 249 -4.24 0.70 -19.37
N VAL A 250 -3.74 1.92 -19.18
CA VAL A 250 -4.03 2.72 -17.98
C VAL A 250 -5.52 2.91 -17.77
N LEU A 251 -6.25 3.20 -18.84
CA LEU A 251 -7.69 3.44 -18.82
C LEU A 251 -8.52 2.16 -18.94
N GLY A 252 -7.87 1.03 -19.27
CA GLY A 252 -8.52 -0.26 -19.43
C GLY A 252 -9.13 -0.80 -18.13
N THR A 253 -10.14 -1.62 -18.27
CA THR A 253 -10.77 -2.37 -17.16
C THR A 253 -10.43 -3.86 -17.20
N GLY A 254 -9.73 -4.30 -18.26
CA GLY A 254 -9.31 -5.69 -18.41
C GLY A 254 -8.20 -6.09 -17.43
N ILE A 255 -8.04 -7.40 -17.28
CA ILE A 255 -6.95 -7.99 -16.47
C ILE A 255 -5.58 -7.53 -16.99
N LEU A 256 -4.61 -7.45 -16.08
CA LEU A 256 -3.22 -7.21 -16.44
C LEU A 256 -2.60 -8.49 -17.00
N LYS A 257 -1.65 -8.32 -17.95
CA LYS A 257 -0.90 -9.42 -18.56
C LYS A 257 0.54 -9.39 -18.04
N SER A 258 1.16 -10.56 -17.91
CA SER A 258 2.57 -10.67 -17.50
C SER A 258 3.52 -10.22 -18.62
N ILE A 259 4.68 -9.66 -18.21
CA ILE A 259 5.80 -9.34 -19.10
C ILE A 259 6.86 -10.42 -18.95
N ASN A 260 7.37 -10.92 -20.08
CA ASN A 260 8.47 -11.87 -20.08
C ASN A 260 9.78 -11.22 -19.68
N LEU A 261 10.48 -11.86 -18.76
CA LEU A 261 11.84 -11.47 -18.36
C LEU A 261 12.88 -12.32 -19.12
N PRO A 262 14.08 -11.77 -19.39
CA PRO A 262 15.19 -12.58 -19.88
C PRO A 262 15.55 -13.71 -18.88
N PRO A 263 16.14 -14.83 -19.35
CA PRO A 263 16.40 -16.01 -18.52
C PRO A 263 17.26 -15.74 -17.26
N ASP A 264 18.19 -14.79 -17.32
CA ASP A 264 19.07 -14.44 -16.20
C ASP A 264 18.60 -13.21 -15.43
N ALA A 265 17.38 -12.76 -15.69
CA ALA A 265 16.82 -11.57 -15.06
C ALA A 265 16.20 -11.89 -13.71
N ASN A 266 16.28 -10.92 -12.82
CA ASN A 266 15.66 -10.96 -11.51
C ASN A 266 14.96 -9.63 -11.25
N CYS A 267 13.66 -9.69 -10.97
CA CYS A 267 12.81 -8.53 -10.77
C CYS A 267 12.24 -8.47 -9.34
N THR A 268 12.99 -8.89 -8.35
CA THR A 268 12.51 -8.94 -6.96
C THR A 268 12.51 -7.59 -6.24
N GLY A 269 13.10 -6.56 -6.83
CA GLY A 269 13.24 -5.24 -6.21
C GLY A 269 12.20 -4.23 -6.67
N GLY A 270 11.86 -4.20 -7.94
CA GLY A 270 10.89 -3.24 -8.46
C GLY A 270 11.06 -2.87 -9.91
N ILE A 271 10.27 -1.88 -10.33
CA ILE A 271 10.33 -1.25 -11.64
C ILE A 271 10.39 0.27 -11.53
N VAL A 272 10.89 0.92 -12.57
CA VAL A 272 10.81 2.38 -12.74
C VAL A 272 10.85 2.74 -14.24
N SER A 273 10.01 3.67 -14.64
CA SER A 273 10.03 4.25 -15.98
C SER A 273 11.03 5.41 -16.03
N LEU A 274 12.11 5.22 -16.76
CA LEU A 274 13.05 6.27 -17.15
C LEU A 274 12.85 6.54 -18.65
N HIS A 275 11.74 7.17 -18.97
CA HIS A 275 11.29 7.33 -20.36
C HIS A 275 12.44 7.66 -21.33
N PRO A 276 12.58 6.93 -22.46
CA PRO A 276 11.65 5.96 -23.05
C PRO A 276 11.87 4.49 -22.64
N TYR A 277 12.63 4.21 -21.58
CA TYR A 277 12.94 2.85 -21.13
C TYR A 277 12.17 2.49 -19.85
N LEU A 278 11.68 1.24 -19.78
CA LEU A 278 11.27 0.63 -18.52
C LEU A 278 12.48 -0.07 -17.90
N PHE A 279 12.77 0.23 -16.65
CA PHE A 279 13.79 -0.46 -15.85
C PHE A 279 13.14 -1.42 -14.87
N TYR A 280 13.78 -2.58 -14.65
CA TYR A 280 13.49 -3.50 -13.58
C TYR A 280 14.78 -3.84 -12.83
N TYR A 281 14.65 -4.17 -11.56
CA TYR A 281 15.82 -4.41 -10.70
C TYR A 281 15.51 -5.38 -9.57
N GLY A 282 16.55 -5.97 -8.97
CA GLY A 282 16.37 -6.96 -7.93
C GLY A 282 17.63 -7.40 -7.21
N THR A 283 17.64 -8.67 -6.79
CA THR A 283 18.75 -9.34 -6.11
C THR A 283 20.01 -9.32 -6.94
N ASP A 284 21.15 -9.52 -6.27
CA ASP A 284 22.48 -9.51 -6.87
C ASP A 284 22.85 -8.22 -7.63
N GLY A 285 22.19 -7.11 -7.28
CA GLY A 285 22.42 -5.82 -7.91
C GLY A 285 22.10 -5.78 -9.40
N ILE A 286 21.15 -6.61 -9.83
CA ILE A 286 20.70 -6.65 -11.22
C ILE A 286 19.88 -5.40 -11.53
N ILE A 287 20.16 -4.77 -12.65
CA ILE A 287 19.33 -3.77 -13.31
C ILE A 287 19.20 -4.16 -14.78
N GLY A 288 17.96 -4.31 -15.25
CA GLY A 288 17.65 -4.49 -16.67
C GLY A 288 16.79 -3.36 -17.20
N TRP A 289 16.76 -3.22 -18.54
CA TRP A 289 15.95 -2.20 -19.21
C TRP A 289 15.34 -2.71 -20.51
N SER A 290 14.22 -2.13 -20.89
CA SER A 290 13.48 -2.46 -22.12
C SER A 290 14.13 -1.91 -23.37
N VAL A 291 13.58 -2.27 -24.52
CA VAL A 291 13.77 -1.52 -25.77
C VAL A 291 13.21 -0.10 -25.60
N ALA A 292 13.84 0.88 -26.23
CA ALA A 292 13.40 2.28 -26.17
C ALA A 292 12.00 2.45 -26.75
N GLY A 293 11.05 2.95 -25.96
CA GLY A 293 9.66 3.17 -26.39
C GLY A 293 8.78 1.92 -26.38
N GLU A 294 9.31 0.76 -26.00
CA GLU A 294 8.60 -0.52 -25.90
C GLU A 294 8.72 -1.10 -24.49
N PRO A 295 7.96 -0.63 -23.51
CA PRO A 295 8.12 -1.01 -22.12
C PRO A 295 7.87 -2.50 -21.83
N THR A 296 7.16 -3.19 -22.71
CA THR A 296 6.87 -4.63 -22.59
C THR A 296 7.93 -5.53 -23.22
N ASN A 297 8.87 -4.96 -23.98
CA ASN A 297 9.93 -5.69 -24.68
C ASN A 297 11.24 -5.64 -23.88
N LEU A 298 11.44 -6.61 -22.98
CA LEU A 298 12.61 -6.74 -22.11
C LEU A 298 13.64 -7.76 -22.61
N THR A 299 13.33 -8.51 -23.67
CA THR A 299 14.09 -9.68 -24.12
C THR A 299 14.88 -9.45 -25.41
N ASP A 300 14.57 -8.42 -26.18
CA ASP A 300 15.26 -8.13 -27.43
C ASP A 300 16.53 -7.30 -27.24
N PHE A 301 17.61 -7.99 -26.88
CA PHE A 301 18.92 -7.37 -26.72
C PHE A 301 19.50 -6.80 -28.03
N GLY A 302 19.02 -7.32 -29.17
CA GLY A 302 19.43 -6.81 -30.50
C GLY A 302 18.87 -5.42 -30.79
N SER A 303 17.71 -5.09 -30.26
CA SER A 303 17.03 -3.80 -30.43
C SER A 303 17.28 -2.82 -29.25
N GLY A 304 18.15 -3.18 -28.31
CA GLY A 304 18.63 -2.26 -27.26
C GLY A 304 18.09 -2.52 -25.86
N ALA A 305 17.31 -3.56 -25.63
CA ALA A 305 17.10 -4.07 -24.27
C ALA A 305 18.44 -4.50 -23.65
N GLY A 306 18.53 -4.52 -22.33
CA GLY A 306 19.79 -4.90 -21.70
C GLY A 306 19.65 -5.28 -20.23
N LEU A 307 20.75 -5.85 -19.72
CA LEU A 307 20.88 -6.33 -18.35
C LEU A 307 22.31 -6.07 -17.85
N ALA A 308 22.44 -5.58 -16.62
CA ALA A 308 23.72 -5.37 -15.97
C ALA A 308 23.65 -5.76 -14.48
N ARG A 309 24.76 -6.28 -13.96
CA ARG A 309 24.99 -6.39 -12.51
C ARG A 309 25.85 -5.22 -12.07
N VAL A 310 25.29 -4.34 -11.27
CA VAL A 310 25.91 -3.04 -10.91
C VAL A 310 26.38 -2.98 -9.46
N TRP A 311 25.87 -3.89 -8.62
CA TRP A 311 26.19 -3.95 -7.19
C TRP A 311 26.11 -5.38 -6.65
N GLY A 312 26.57 -5.61 -5.41
CA GLY A 312 26.54 -6.93 -4.77
C GLY A 312 25.27 -7.19 -3.92
N GLN A 313 24.49 -6.16 -3.62
CA GLN A 313 23.29 -6.24 -2.80
C GLN A 313 22.03 -6.00 -3.63
N LYS A 314 20.86 -6.43 -3.09
CA LYS A 314 19.56 -6.22 -3.71
C LYS A 314 19.27 -4.72 -3.86
N ILE A 315 18.81 -4.35 -5.04
CA ILE A 315 18.29 -3.02 -5.35
C ILE A 315 16.78 -3.05 -5.11
N ILE A 316 16.27 -2.13 -4.31
CA ILE A 316 14.87 -2.17 -3.83
C ILE A 316 14.04 -0.96 -4.28
N LYS A 317 14.68 0.11 -4.76
CA LYS A 317 13.97 1.29 -5.27
C LYS A 317 14.72 1.91 -6.43
N GLY A 318 13.99 2.33 -7.45
CA GLY A 318 14.46 3.21 -8.51
C GLY A 318 13.54 4.42 -8.64
N LEU A 319 14.09 5.60 -8.93
CA LEU A 319 13.35 6.82 -9.23
C LEU A 319 14.03 7.60 -10.35
N PRO A 320 13.27 8.30 -11.21
CA PRO A 320 13.85 9.13 -12.26
C PRO A 320 14.61 10.31 -11.64
N LEU A 321 15.83 10.52 -12.10
CA LEU A 321 16.63 11.69 -11.74
C LEU A 321 16.37 12.78 -12.79
N ARG A 322 15.86 13.91 -12.34
CA ARG A 322 15.77 15.11 -13.18
C ARG A 322 17.18 15.70 -13.34
N ALA A 323 17.94 15.17 -14.28
CA ALA A 323 19.24 15.74 -14.63
C ALA A 323 19.02 16.94 -15.53
N GLY A 324 19.55 18.10 -15.14
CA GLY A 324 19.60 19.39 -15.83
C GLY A 324 19.21 19.45 -17.32
N SER A 325 19.62 20.32 -18.14
CA SER A 325 19.12 20.63 -19.50
C SER A 325 19.09 19.48 -20.56
N GLY A 326 19.21 18.20 -20.15
CA GLY A 326 19.24 17.05 -21.07
C GLY A 326 17.93 16.28 -21.12
N THR A 327 17.56 15.82 -22.31
CA THR A 327 16.47 14.87 -22.56
C THR A 327 16.90 13.41 -22.31
N ALA A 328 18.15 13.18 -21.90
CA ALA A 328 18.68 11.85 -21.68
C ALA A 328 18.10 11.21 -20.40
N PRO A 329 17.62 9.97 -20.46
CA PRO A 329 17.12 9.28 -19.29
C PRO A 329 18.22 9.08 -18.24
N ALA A 330 17.91 9.42 -16.98
CA ALA A 330 18.78 9.20 -15.85
C ALA A 330 17.93 8.77 -14.63
N GLY A 331 18.48 7.93 -13.77
CA GLY A 331 17.80 7.44 -12.59
C GLY A 331 18.73 7.22 -11.40
N LEU A 332 18.14 7.22 -10.21
CA LEU A 332 18.76 6.80 -8.97
C LEU A 332 18.16 5.48 -8.51
N PHE A 333 19.03 4.59 -8.07
CA PHE A 333 18.66 3.27 -7.56
C PHE A 333 19.23 3.11 -6.15
N TRP A 334 18.39 2.68 -5.22
CA TRP A 334 18.76 2.39 -3.84
C TRP A 334 18.93 0.88 -3.66
N ALA A 335 20.14 0.45 -3.36
CA ALA A 335 20.43 -0.84 -2.79
C ALA A 335 20.31 -0.76 -1.25
N TYR A 336 20.38 -1.89 -0.56
CA TYR A 336 20.34 -1.89 0.89
C TYR A 336 21.46 -1.08 1.54
N ASP A 337 22.60 -0.94 0.86
CA ASP A 337 23.83 -0.33 1.38
C ASP A 337 24.47 0.72 0.45
N ALA A 338 23.84 1.02 -0.69
CA ALA A 338 24.39 1.95 -1.66
C ALA A 338 23.30 2.73 -2.43
N VAL A 339 23.68 3.88 -2.97
CA VAL A 339 22.91 4.62 -3.97
C VAL A 339 23.69 4.64 -5.28
N ILE A 340 23.03 4.23 -6.38
CA ILE A 340 23.61 4.05 -7.70
C ILE A 340 22.90 5.00 -8.66
N ARG A 341 23.65 5.67 -9.51
CA ARG A 341 23.11 6.50 -10.57
C ARG A 341 23.24 5.78 -11.91
N ALA A 342 22.14 5.68 -12.63
CA ALA A 342 22.13 5.29 -14.04
C ALA A 342 22.12 6.53 -14.93
N THR A 343 22.96 6.55 -15.96
CA THR A 343 23.07 7.65 -16.92
C THR A 343 23.08 7.07 -18.32
N PHE A 344 22.26 7.63 -19.21
CA PHE A 344 22.24 7.24 -20.61
C PHE A 344 23.50 7.72 -21.33
N THR A 345 24.17 6.83 -22.04
CA THR A 345 25.37 7.11 -22.82
C THR A 345 25.16 7.07 -24.34
N GLY A 346 24.14 6.32 -24.80
CA GLY A 346 23.77 6.21 -26.21
C GLY A 346 24.79 5.47 -27.09
N GLY A 347 25.79 4.81 -26.47
CA GLY A 347 26.81 4.03 -27.15
C GLY A 347 26.55 2.52 -27.13
N ALA A 348 27.58 1.72 -27.34
CA ALA A 348 27.52 0.25 -27.24
C ALA A 348 27.04 -0.22 -25.86
N SER A 349 27.37 0.55 -24.79
CA SER A 349 26.74 0.43 -23.49
C SER A 349 25.65 1.49 -23.41
N VAL A 350 24.39 1.08 -23.50
CA VAL A 350 23.26 2.01 -23.50
C VAL A 350 23.23 2.87 -22.23
N PHE A 351 23.54 2.28 -21.08
CA PHE A 351 23.62 2.95 -19.79
C PHE A 351 24.97 2.73 -19.09
N GLN A 352 25.39 3.75 -18.36
CA GLN A 352 26.50 3.70 -17.39
C GLN A 352 25.92 3.78 -15.98
N PHE A 353 26.52 3.02 -15.06
CA PHE A 353 26.14 2.97 -13.66
C PHE A 353 27.29 3.41 -12.77
N ASP A 354 27.06 4.46 -11.98
CA ASP A 354 28.03 5.02 -11.04
C ASP A 354 27.51 4.90 -9.61
N VAL A 355 28.34 4.41 -8.70
CA VAL A 355 28.02 4.42 -7.27
C VAL A 355 28.18 5.83 -6.74
N VAL A 356 27.10 6.42 -6.26
CA VAL A 356 27.06 7.80 -5.73
C VAL A 356 27.42 7.84 -4.26
N ALA A 357 26.97 6.84 -3.50
CA ALA A 357 27.26 6.69 -2.09
C ALA A 357 27.26 5.22 -1.70
N THR A 358 28.19 4.88 -0.85
CA THR A 358 28.22 3.66 -0.06
C THR A 358 27.96 4.04 1.40
N ASP A 359 27.79 3.09 2.28
CA ASP A 359 27.55 3.37 3.70
C ASP A 359 26.25 4.16 3.94
N THR A 360 25.23 3.83 3.16
CA THR A 360 23.86 4.33 3.26
C THR A 360 22.92 3.18 3.60
N SER A 361 21.68 3.47 3.90
CA SER A 361 20.68 2.45 4.17
C SER A 361 19.30 2.92 3.74
N ILE A 362 18.38 1.98 3.58
CA ILE A 362 16.98 2.27 3.26
C ILE A 362 16.07 1.28 4.00
N ILE A 363 14.98 1.79 4.58
CA ILE A 363 14.10 0.99 5.42
C ILE A 363 13.09 0.18 4.61
N SER A 364 12.55 0.78 3.54
CA SER A 364 11.55 0.16 2.67
C SER A 364 11.54 0.81 1.28
N GLU A 365 11.03 0.09 0.30
CA GLU A 365 10.89 0.54 -1.08
C GLU A 365 9.98 1.77 -1.25
N ASN A 366 8.99 1.93 -0.37
CA ASN A 366 8.04 3.03 -0.41
C ASN A 366 8.39 4.20 0.53
N SER A 367 9.58 4.19 1.15
CA SER A 367 10.03 5.26 2.06
C SER A 367 10.71 6.45 1.37
N VAL A 368 10.93 6.39 0.06
CA VAL A 368 11.61 7.44 -0.72
C VAL A 368 10.60 8.39 -1.35
N VAL A 369 10.82 9.68 -1.18
CA VAL A 369 9.99 10.76 -1.76
C VAL A 369 10.86 11.73 -2.54
N ASP A 370 10.44 12.07 -3.76
CA ASP A 370 10.94 13.22 -4.50
C ASP A 370 10.18 14.49 -4.08
N TYR A 371 10.88 15.44 -3.50
CA TYR A 371 10.37 16.77 -3.18
C TYR A 371 11.22 17.82 -3.90
N ASP A 372 10.66 18.41 -4.96
CA ASP A 372 11.29 19.45 -5.79
C ASP A 372 12.68 19.07 -6.34
N GLY A 373 12.87 17.79 -6.70
CA GLY A 373 14.11 17.27 -7.25
C GLY A 373 15.17 16.88 -6.20
N VAL A 374 14.83 16.98 -4.93
CA VAL A 374 15.59 16.42 -3.80
C VAL A 374 14.91 15.15 -3.31
N PHE A 375 15.67 14.07 -3.21
CA PHE A 375 15.12 12.80 -2.70
C PHE A 375 15.35 12.71 -1.20
N PHE A 376 14.30 12.35 -0.48
CA PHE A 376 14.32 12.13 0.96
C PHE A 376 13.89 10.70 1.27
N TRP A 377 14.56 10.04 2.22
CA TRP A 377 14.16 8.69 2.65
C TRP A 377 14.53 8.39 4.09
N ALA A 378 13.87 7.39 4.65
CA ALA A 378 14.23 6.82 5.94
C ALA A 378 15.25 5.70 5.73
N GLY A 379 16.41 5.82 6.35
CA GLY A 379 17.39 4.76 6.52
C GLY A 379 16.99 3.83 7.68
N VAL A 380 17.89 2.95 8.10
CA VAL A 380 17.64 2.06 9.23
C VAL A 380 17.88 2.71 10.59
N ASP A 381 18.61 3.82 10.63
CA ASP A 381 19.06 4.53 11.83
C ASP A 381 18.97 6.06 11.75
N ARG A 382 18.73 6.61 10.56
CA ARG A 382 18.70 8.05 10.29
C ARG A 382 17.85 8.39 9.07
N PHE A 383 17.47 9.65 8.93
CA PHE A 383 16.85 10.18 7.72
C PHE A 383 17.92 10.76 6.81
N LEU A 384 17.77 10.49 5.52
CA LEU A 384 18.75 10.83 4.50
C LEU A 384 18.12 11.64 3.37
N MET A 385 18.93 12.44 2.70
CA MET A 385 18.54 13.17 1.50
C MET A 385 19.61 13.13 0.43
N PHE A 386 19.21 13.29 -0.83
CA PHE A 386 20.08 13.44 -1.97
C PHE A 386 19.71 14.68 -2.79
N ASN A 387 20.65 15.59 -2.91
CA ASN A 387 20.58 16.79 -3.74
C ASN A 387 21.80 16.93 -4.66
N GLY A 388 22.32 15.79 -5.13
CA GLY A 388 23.60 15.66 -5.82
C GLY A 388 24.63 14.91 -4.97
N VAL A 389 24.50 14.96 -3.64
CA VAL A 389 25.30 14.22 -2.66
C VAL A 389 24.36 13.67 -1.60
N VAL A 390 24.62 12.45 -1.11
CA VAL A 390 23.87 11.87 0.02
C VAL A 390 24.30 12.57 1.32
N ARG A 391 23.32 13.04 2.07
CA ARG A 391 23.51 13.70 3.38
C ARG A 391 22.44 13.25 4.36
N GLU A 392 22.78 13.31 5.63
CA GLU A 392 21.83 13.17 6.72
C GLU A 392 20.91 14.40 6.82
N VAL A 393 19.62 14.16 7.10
CA VAL A 393 18.67 15.19 7.51
C VAL A 393 18.64 15.18 9.04
N PRO A 394 19.25 16.19 9.71
CA PRO A 394 19.34 16.19 11.18
C PRO A 394 17.94 16.16 11.81
N ASN A 395 17.77 15.30 12.80
CA ASN A 395 16.56 15.22 13.60
C ASN A 395 16.91 15.07 15.07
N SER A 396 16.92 16.17 15.78
CA SER A 396 17.19 16.20 17.23
C SER A 396 15.92 16.14 18.08
N LEU A 397 14.74 16.09 17.46
CA LEU A 397 13.46 16.21 18.14
C LEU A 397 12.80 14.85 18.45
N ASN A 398 12.77 13.94 17.46
CA ASN A 398 12.04 12.68 17.58
C ASN A 398 12.68 11.52 16.81
N LEU A 399 14.00 11.55 16.61
CA LEU A 399 14.74 10.50 15.90
C LEU A 399 14.62 9.16 16.62
N ASN A 400 14.99 9.12 17.90
CA ASN A 400 14.93 7.90 18.70
C ASN A 400 13.48 7.46 18.92
N TYR A 401 12.56 8.40 19.12
CA TYR A 401 11.14 8.11 19.26
C TYR A 401 10.59 7.35 18.04
N PHE A 402 11.05 7.70 16.83
CA PHE A 402 10.69 6.98 15.60
C PHE A 402 11.34 5.59 15.55
N PHE A 403 12.69 5.51 15.63
CA PHE A 403 13.41 4.25 15.40
C PHE A 403 13.24 3.23 16.52
N ASP A 404 13.10 3.66 17.78
CA ASP A 404 12.81 2.78 18.91
C ASP A 404 11.36 2.33 18.95
N GLY A 405 10.45 3.19 18.49
CA GLY A 405 9.02 2.88 18.42
C GLY A 405 8.62 2.07 17.19
N LEU A 406 9.45 2.00 16.17
CA LEU A 406 9.15 1.28 14.92
C LEU A 406 9.04 -0.22 15.16
N ASN A 407 7.95 -0.83 14.70
CA ASN A 407 7.86 -2.28 14.59
C ASN A 407 8.76 -2.80 13.47
N LYS A 408 9.99 -3.20 13.84
CA LYS A 408 11.02 -3.64 12.88
C LYS A 408 10.61 -4.88 12.07
N ARG A 409 9.67 -5.70 12.58
CA ARG A 409 9.13 -6.85 11.86
C ARG A 409 8.32 -6.44 10.64
N HIS A 410 7.68 -5.27 10.71
CA HIS A 410 6.81 -4.73 9.66
C HIS A 410 7.39 -3.47 8.99
N ARG A 411 8.71 -3.27 9.06
CA ARG A 411 9.40 -2.10 8.47
C ARG A 411 9.15 -1.94 6.97
N SER A 412 8.93 -3.03 6.23
CA SER A 412 8.62 -2.99 4.80
C SER A 412 7.33 -2.25 4.46
N LYS A 413 6.41 -2.13 5.44
CA LYS A 413 5.16 -1.39 5.28
C LYS A 413 5.30 0.11 5.45
N VAL A 414 6.47 0.61 5.85
CA VAL A 414 6.73 2.05 5.94
C VAL A 414 6.60 2.65 4.55
N PHE A 415 5.76 3.66 4.41
CA PHE A 415 5.61 4.41 3.17
C PHE A 415 5.65 5.90 3.41
N ALA A 416 6.02 6.65 2.38
CA ALA A 416 6.15 8.09 2.47
C ALA A 416 5.38 8.79 1.36
N TYR A 417 4.92 10.00 1.66
CA TYR A 417 4.30 10.91 0.71
C TYR A 417 4.61 12.36 1.07
N LYS A 418 4.37 13.26 0.13
CA LYS A 418 4.59 14.69 0.31
C LYS A 418 3.29 15.48 0.41
N VAL A 419 3.34 16.60 1.13
CA VAL A 419 2.27 17.62 1.15
C VAL A 419 2.89 18.97 0.77
N PRO A 420 3.07 19.24 -0.54
CA PRO A 420 3.87 20.37 -1.01
C PRO A 420 3.33 21.73 -0.58
N ARG A 421 2.01 21.87 -0.41
CA ARG A 421 1.37 23.11 0.07
C ARG A 421 1.99 23.60 1.38
N TYR A 422 2.30 22.69 2.28
CA TYR A 422 2.85 22.98 3.59
C TYR A 422 4.35 22.69 3.71
N GLY A 423 4.97 22.11 2.67
CA GLY A 423 6.38 21.76 2.67
C GLY A 423 6.70 20.51 3.48
N GLU A 424 5.76 19.60 3.61
CA GLU A 424 5.88 18.43 4.48
C GLU A 424 6.20 17.15 3.70
N ILE A 425 7.01 16.30 4.32
CA ILE A 425 7.25 14.90 3.96
C ILE A 425 6.82 14.05 5.14
N TRP A 426 5.94 13.10 4.88
CA TRP A 426 5.36 12.19 5.85
C TRP A 426 5.94 10.79 5.66
N TRP A 427 6.43 10.17 6.72
CA TRP A 427 6.73 8.75 6.80
C TRP A 427 5.75 8.08 7.74
N CYS A 428 4.81 7.33 7.18
CA CYS A 428 3.86 6.52 7.94
C CYS A 428 4.51 5.20 8.33
N TYR A 429 4.34 4.78 9.59
CA TYR A 429 5.01 3.59 10.10
C TYR A 429 4.17 2.85 11.15
N PRO A 430 4.36 1.53 11.28
CA PRO A 430 3.78 0.74 12.35
C PRO A 430 4.55 0.98 13.65
N ARG A 431 3.84 1.41 14.71
CA ARG A 431 4.45 1.71 16.01
C ARG A 431 4.11 0.65 17.05
N GLY A 432 5.09 0.27 17.89
CA GLY A 432 4.94 -0.73 18.94
C GLY A 432 4.60 -2.11 18.37
N ASP A 433 3.48 -2.68 18.77
CA ASP A 433 3.00 -3.98 18.28
C ASP A 433 2.09 -3.88 17.05
N ALA A 434 1.85 -2.67 16.54
CA ALA A 434 0.99 -2.48 15.37
C ALA A 434 1.57 -3.18 14.14
N THR A 435 0.71 -3.85 13.39
CA THR A 435 1.06 -4.53 12.14
C THR A 435 0.88 -3.65 10.91
N GLU A 436 0.11 -2.56 11.03
CA GLU A 436 -0.14 -1.54 9.99
C GLU A 436 0.35 -0.16 10.47
N CYS A 437 0.50 0.80 9.55
CA CYS A 437 0.98 2.13 9.87
C CYS A 437 -0.07 2.91 10.67
N THR A 438 0.20 3.13 11.95
CA THR A 438 -0.66 3.85 12.90
C THR A 438 -0.15 5.24 13.23
N HIS A 439 1.10 5.53 12.93
CA HIS A 439 1.76 6.81 13.23
C HIS A 439 2.48 7.34 12.01
N ALA A 440 2.75 8.63 12.02
CA ALA A 440 3.62 9.29 11.05
C ALA A 440 4.63 10.18 11.75
N VAL A 441 5.85 10.19 11.22
CA VAL A 441 6.84 11.23 11.50
C VAL A 441 6.90 12.16 10.30
N ILE A 442 7.00 13.46 10.55
CA ILE A 442 6.83 14.49 9.53
C ILE A 442 8.03 15.43 9.58
N TYR A 443 8.65 15.63 8.42
CA TYR A 443 9.66 16.65 8.22
C TYR A 443 9.09 17.80 7.42
N ASN A 444 9.11 18.99 7.99
CA ASN A 444 8.77 20.20 7.26
C ASN A 444 10.04 20.81 6.65
N VAL A 445 10.17 20.69 5.34
CA VAL A 445 11.35 21.17 4.59
C VAL A 445 11.50 22.69 4.65
N ARG A 446 10.37 23.43 4.71
CA ARG A 446 10.37 24.90 4.71
C ARG A 446 10.70 25.49 6.07
N GLU A 447 10.15 24.89 7.14
CA GLU A 447 10.36 25.30 8.52
C GLU A 447 11.61 24.63 9.14
N ASN A 448 12.19 23.64 8.42
CA ASN A 448 13.32 22.80 8.88
C ASN A 448 13.07 22.24 10.29
N THR A 449 11.92 21.63 10.48
CA THR A 449 11.50 21.10 11.78
C THR A 449 10.83 19.75 11.67
N TRP A 450 10.79 19.01 12.78
CA TRP A 450 10.24 17.67 12.88
C TRP A 450 9.10 17.62 13.88
N TYR A 451 8.09 16.84 13.56
CA TYR A 451 6.98 16.50 14.44
C TYR A 451 6.40 15.14 14.10
N ASP A 452 5.51 14.65 14.90
CA ASP A 452 4.88 13.34 14.75
C ASP A 452 3.39 13.42 15.04
N THR A 453 2.66 12.41 14.62
CA THR A 453 1.24 12.30 14.91
C THR A 453 0.76 10.85 14.81
N GLU A 454 -0.32 10.55 15.52
CA GLU A 454 -1.13 9.36 15.24
C GLU A 454 -1.96 9.59 13.97
N LEU A 455 -2.19 8.53 13.22
CA LEU A 455 -3.04 8.56 12.03
C LEU A 455 -4.49 8.29 12.43
N PRO A 456 -5.46 9.13 12.00
CA PRO A 456 -6.88 8.90 12.26
C PRO A 456 -7.40 7.58 11.67
N ALA A 457 -8.58 7.15 12.12
CA ALA A 457 -9.29 5.95 11.64
C ALA A 457 -8.43 4.68 11.61
N ASN A 458 -7.68 4.43 12.68
CA ASN A 458 -6.85 3.23 12.87
C ASN A 458 -5.77 3.00 11.81
N GLY A 459 -5.28 4.07 11.18
CA GLY A 459 -4.09 4.03 10.35
C GLY A 459 -4.31 3.98 8.85
N ARG A 460 -3.17 3.89 8.13
CA ARG A 460 -3.11 3.86 6.66
C ARG A 460 -2.16 2.75 6.21
N SER A 461 -2.43 2.16 5.05
CA SER A 461 -1.63 1.04 4.52
C SER A 461 -0.75 1.43 3.33
N ALA A 462 -1.19 2.38 2.52
CA ALA A 462 -0.47 2.89 1.37
C ALA A 462 -0.97 4.29 1.00
N GLY A 463 -0.20 5.03 0.21
CA GLY A 463 -0.63 6.34 -0.24
C GLY A 463 0.28 6.98 -1.28
N THR A 464 -0.26 7.96 -1.98
CA THR A 464 0.44 8.73 -2.99
C THR A 464 -0.10 10.15 -3.06
N PHE A 465 0.71 11.09 -3.51
CA PHE A 465 0.28 12.46 -3.75
C PHE A 465 -0.30 12.61 -5.16
N ASN A 466 -1.42 13.31 -5.27
CA ASN A 466 -2.00 13.65 -6.56
C ASN A 466 -1.86 15.15 -6.84
N ASN A 467 -1.27 15.47 -7.99
CA ASN A 467 -1.01 16.86 -8.39
C ASN A 467 -2.29 17.63 -8.73
N SER A 468 -3.31 16.95 -9.27
CA SER A 468 -4.57 17.63 -9.69
C SER A 468 -5.43 18.02 -8.50
N PHE A 469 -5.48 17.19 -7.45
CA PHE A 469 -6.15 17.55 -6.19
C PHE A 469 -5.26 18.38 -5.27
N ALA A 470 -3.97 18.44 -5.56
CA ALA A 470 -2.96 18.99 -4.65
C ALA A 470 -3.03 18.40 -3.23
N ALA A 471 -3.41 17.13 -3.14
CA ALA A 471 -3.66 16.42 -1.89
C ALA A 471 -3.18 14.95 -1.96
N PRO A 472 -2.78 14.35 -0.84
CA PRO A 472 -2.52 12.92 -0.75
C PRO A 472 -3.82 12.10 -0.85
N ILE A 473 -3.71 10.95 -1.53
CA ILE A 473 -4.75 9.91 -1.58
C ILE A 473 -4.18 8.70 -0.84
N LEU A 474 -4.90 8.21 0.16
CA LEU A 474 -4.41 7.22 1.11
C LEU A 474 -5.40 6.07 1.26
N ALA A 475 -4.91 4.84 1.28
CA ALA A 475 -5.70 3.66 1.58
C ALA A 475 -5.75 3.42 3.09
N GLY A 476 -6.91 3.10 3.62
CA GLY A 476 -7.12 2.73 5.01
C GLY A 476 -6.47 1.39 5.36
N ALA A 477 -6.09 1.24 6.62
CA ALA A 477 -5.44 0.02 7.13
C ALA A 477 -6.41 -0.95 7.79
N VAL A 478 -7.63 -0.52 8.09
CA VAL A 478 -8.66 -1.30 8.76
C VAL A 478 -9.94 -1.29 7.92
N ALA A 479 -10.60 -2.43 7.83
CA ALA A 479 -11.87 -2.56 7.15
C ALA A 479 -12.94 -1.69 7.85
N GLY A 480 -13.78 -1.07 7.04
CA GLY A 480 -14.89 -0.28 7.55
C GLY A 480 -16.06 -1.14 8.08
N PRO A 481 -17.07 -0.53 8.67
CA PRO A 481 -18.23 -1.23 9.22
C PRO A 481 -19.10 -1.94 8.17
N GLU A 482 -18.89 -1.65 6.90
CA GLU A 482 -19.58 -2.34 5.79
C GLU A 482 -18.97 -3.71 5.47
N ALA A 483 -17.83 -4.04 6.04
CA ALA A 483 -17.22 -5.36 5.90
C ALA A 483 -18.11 -6.42 6.57
N THR A 484 -18.36 -7.51 5.87
CA THR A 484 -19.12 -8.66 6.38
C THR A 484 -18.24 -9.91 6.34
N GLY A 485 -18.26 -10.70 7.41
CA GLY A 485 -17.56 -11.98 7.45
C GLY A 485 -18.19 -12.97 6.46
N ALA A 486 -17.36 -13.73 5.73
CA ALA A 486 -17.86 -14.85 4.93
C ALA A 486 -18.53 -15.90 5.82
N THR A 487 -19.60 -16.51 5.35
CA THR A 487 -20.35 -17.53 6.06
C THR A 487 -20.37 -18.84 5.30
N GLY A 488 -20.22 -19.95 6.03
CA GLY A 488 -20.40 -21.31 5.52
C GLY A 488 -21.28 -22.11 6.49
N THR A 489 -21.87 -23.20 6.05
CA THR A 489 -22.74 -23.98 6.91
C THR A 489 -22.36 -25.46 7.02
N ILE A 490 -22.67 -26.07 8.16
CA ILE A 490 -22.62 -27.50 8.39
C ILE A 490 -24.00 -27.93 8.89
N THR A 491 -24.71 -28.72 8.10
CA THR A 491 -26.01 -29.27 8.50
C THR A 491 -25.84 -30.70 8.97
N LEU A 492 -26.30 -31.02 10.17
CA LEU A 492 -26.35 -32.39 10.66
C LEU A 492 -27.66 -33.04 10.20
N THR A 493 -27.58 -33.99 9.28
CA THR A 493 -28.73 -34.56 8.57
C THR A 493 -29.18 -35.92 9.12
N GLY A 494 -28.38 -36.56 9.98
CA GLY A 494 -28.74 -37.86 10.55
C GLY A 494 -27.65 -38.43 11.48
N GLY A 495 -27.99 -39.51 12.15
CA GLY A 495 -27.16 -40.19 13.14
C GLY A 495 -27.72 -40.08 14.56
N SER A 496 -27.50 -41.11 15.38
CA SER A 496 -27.91 -41.16 16.78
C SER A 496 -26.79 -41.64 17.69
N SER A 497 -25.55 -41.71 17.15
CA SER A 497 -24.32 -42.11 17.86
C SER A 497 -23.10 -41.65 17.07
N GLY A 498 -21.93 -41.77 17.64
CA GLY A 498 -20.63 -41.42 17.01
C GLY A 498 -20.16 -40.03 17.38
N SER A 499 -19.47 -39.36 16.49
CA SER A 499 -18.84 -38.03 16.74
C SER A 499 -18.68 -37.19 15.47
N ILE A 500 -18.56 -35.89 15.66
CA ILE A 500 -17.91 -34.98 14.69
C ILE A 500 -16.44 -34.94 15.08
N ASP A 501 -15.57 -35.48 14.23
CA ASP A 501 -14.17 -35.71 14.57
C ASP A 501 -13.29 -34.50 14.26
N THR A 502 -13.49 -33.88 13.08
CA THR A 502 -12.80 -32.66 12.69
C THR A 502 -13.72 -31.72 11.90
N VAL A 503 -13.52 -30.43 12.05
CA VAL A 503 -14.05 -29.39 11.16
C VAL A 503 -12.90 -28.57 10.67
N THR A 504 -12.79 -28.43 9.34
CA THR A 504 -11.76 -27.60 8.71
C THR A 504 -12.38 -26.60 7.76
N VAL A 505 -11.75 -25.41 7.67
CA VAL A 505 -12.09 -24.39 6.68
C VAL A 505 -10.79 -24.07 5.91
N GLY A 506 -10.83 -24.23 4.57
CA GLY A 506 -9.64 -24.09 3.76
C GLY A 506 -8.47 -25.00 4.14
N GLY A 507 -8.77 -26.17 4.76
CA GLY A 507 -7.76 -27.09 5.27
C GLY A 507 -7.26 -26.80 6.70
N VAL A 508 -7.63 -25.64 7.29
CA VAL A 508 -7.27 -25.30 8.67
C VAL A 508 -8.26 -25.89 9.65
N GLN A 509 -7.79 -26.63 10.65
CA GLN A 509 -8.59 -27.19 11.73
C GLN A 509 -9.12 -26.06 12.63
N ILE A 510 -10.45 -26.02 12.85
CA ILE A 510 -11.11 -24.99 13.66
C ILE A 510 -11.75 -25.51 14.95
N MET A 511 -11.46 -26.76 15.32
CA MET A 511 -11.90 -27.41 16.55
C MET A 511 -10.71 -27.92 17.35
N SER A 512 -10.85 -27.97 18.68
CA SER A 512 -9.81 -28.54 19.56
C SER A 512 -9.75 -30.08 19.53
N GLY A 513 -10.83 -30.75 19.13
CA GLY A 513 -10.92 -32.21 19.09
C GLY A 513 -12.33 -32.71 18.84
N ALA A 514 -12.50 -34.04 18.75
CA ALA A 514 -13.75 -34.69 18.43
C ALA A 514 -14.87 -34.39 19.46
N VAL A 515 -16.05 -34.10 18.96
CA VAL A 515 -17.28 -33.86 19.78
C VAL A 515 -18.21 -35.06 19.61
N PRO A 516 -18.47 -35.84 20.67
CA PRO A 516 -19.34 -37.01 20.61
C PRO A 516 -20.81 -36.60 20.46
N TYR A 517 -21.60 -37.47 19.85
CA TYR A 517 -23.05 -37.35 19.85
C TYR A 517 -23.59 -37.23 21.28
N SER A 518 -24.50 -36.28 21.48
CA SER A 518 -25.15 -36.09 22.77
C SER A 518 -26.64 -36.56 22.69
N THR A 519 -27.53 -35.96 23.43
CA THR A 519 -28.93 -36.37 23.53
C THR A 519 -29.74 -36.18 22.24
N SER A 520 -29.30 -35.28 21.37
CA SER A 520 -29.92 -35.01 20.06
C SER A 520 -28.87 -34.44 19.09
N LEU A 521 -29.19 -34.37 17.79
CA LEU A 521 -28.37 -33.69 16.80
C LEU A 521 -28.25 -32.20 17.10
N LEU A 522 -29.29 -31.55 17.62
CA LEU A 522 -29.25 -30.13 17.99
C LEU A 522 -28.25 -29.89 19.12
N VAL A 523 -28.28 -30.63 20.19
CA VAL A 523 -27.34 -30.51 21.30
C VAL A 523 -25.93 -30.86 20.86
N THR A 524 -25.79 -31.80 19.93
CA THR A 524 -24.48 -32.12 19.34
C THR A 524 -23.92 -30.94 18.51
N ALA A 525 -24.77 -30.30 17.70
CA ALA A 525 -24.37 -29.12 16.92
C ALA A 525 -24.00 -27.96 17.86
N GLU A 526 -24.74 -27.71 18.93
CA GLU A 526 -24.39 -26.70 19.94
C GLU A 526 -23.05 -26.98 20.61
N ASN A 527 -22.74 -28.25 20.93
CA ASN A 527 -21.44 -28.63 21.48
C ASN A 527 -20.30 -28.44 20.47
N VAL A 528 -20.51 -28.70 19.17
CA VAL A 528 -19.56 -28.43 18.10
C VAL A 528 -19.32 -26.93 17.98
N ALA A 529 -20.38 -26.12 17.95
CA ALA A 529 -20.23 -24.66 17.88
C ALA A 529 -19.49 -24.09 19.10
N ASN A 530 -19.81 -24.59 20.31
CA ASN A 530 -19.08 -24.18 21.52
C ASN A 530 -17.61 -24.57 21.47
N ASN A 531 -17.28 -25.74 20.92
CA ASN A 531 -15.90 -26.17 20.74
C ASN A 531 -15.16 -25.24 19.78
N ILE A 532 -15.78 -24.89 18.65
CA ILE A 532 -15.23 -23.93 17.68
C ILE A 532 -15.01 -22.57 18.33
N ASN A 533 -16.01 -22.03 19.02
CA ASN A 533 -15.96 -20.72 19.66
C ASN A 533 -14.93 -20.60 20.81
N THR A 534 -14.54 -21.72 21.39
CA THR A 534 -13.54 -21.76 22.46
C THR A 534 -12.13 -22.08 21.95
N TYR A 535 -12.02 -22.61 20.76
CA TYR A 535 -10.74 -22.93 20.13
C TYR A 535 -10.26 -21.76 19.27
N VAL A 536 -9.07 -21.27 19.53
CA VAL A 536 -8.47 -20.19 18.74
C VAL A 536 -7.71 -20.80 17.57
N SER A 537 -8.25 -20.67 16.38
CA SER A 537 -7.59 -21.06 15.11
C SER A 537 -7.00 -19.81 14.41
N ASP A 538 -6.13 -20.02 13.43
CA ASP A 538 -5.63 -18.95 12.58
C ASP A 538 -5.77 -19.36 11.09
N PRO A 539 -6.71 -18.75 10.34
CA PRO A 539 -7.72 -17.76 10.73
C PRO A 539 -8.77 -18.30 11.69
N ASP A 540 -9.42 -17.42 12.47
CA ASP A 540 -10.38 -17.73 13.49
C ASP A 540 -11.84 -17.59 13.00
N TYR A 541 -12.76 -18.39 13.58
CA TYR A 541 -14.15 -18.47 13.16
C TYR A 541 -15.08 -18.46 14.36
N VAL A 542 -16.27 -17.88 14.17
CA VAL A 542 -17.37 -17.95 15.13
C VAL A 542 -18.46 -18.87 14.57
N ALA A 543 -19.00 -19.73 15.42
CA ALA A 543 -20.06 -20.66 15.07
C ALA A 543 -21.37 -20.34 15.82
N THR A 544 -22.49 -20.32 15.10
CA THR A 544 -23.84 -20.21 15.65
C THR A 544 -24.67 -21.40 15.18
N VAL A 545 -25.68 -21.79 15.96
CA VAL A 545 -26.55 -22.92 15.62
C VAL A 545 -27.98 -22.44 15.49
N GLU A 546 -28.64 -22.88 14.43
CA GLU A 546 -30.07 -22.67 14.20
C GLU A 546 -30.71 -23.97 13.69
N GLU A 547 -31.96 -24.24 14.04
CA GLU A 547 -32.69 -25.39 13.49
C GLU A 547 -33.48 -24.96 12.26
N VAL A 548 -33.12 -25.50 11.10
CA VAL A 548 -33.75 -25.19 9.81
C VAL A 548 -34.38 -26.45 9.23
N GLY A 549 -35.70 -26.45 9.07
CA GLY A 549 -36.42 -27.59 8.49
C GLY A 549 -36.34 -28.90 9.31
N GLY A 550 -36.12 -28.82 10.63
CA GLY A 550 -35.96 -29.97 11.51
C GLY A 550 -34.54 -30.57 11.53
N SER A 551 -33.57 -29.91 10.91
CA SER A 551 -32.17 -30.28 10.98
C SER A 551 -31.34 -29.13 11.59
N PRO A 552 -30.43 -29.38 12.54
CA PRO A 552 -29.56 -28.34 13.06
C PRO A 552 -28.50 -27.95 12.06
N VAL A 553 -28.38 -26.63 11.87
CA VAL A 553 -27.40 -25.99 10.99
C VAL A 553 -26.43 -25.18 11.84
N ILE A 554 -25.15 -25.47 11.73
CA ILE A 554 -24.06 -24.70 12.30
C ILE A 554 -23.63 -23.70 11.23
N THR A 555 -23.78 -22.40 11.47
CA THR A 555 -23.26 -21.33 10.61
C THR A 555 -21.90 -20.88 11.12
N LEU A 556 -20.89 -21.03 10.30
CA LEU A 556 -19.54 -20.54 10.53
C LEU A 556 -19.41 -19.13 9.95
N THR A 557 -18.86 -18.20 10.71
CA THR A 557 -18.58 -16.83 10.26
C THR A 557 -17.12 -16.53 10.46
N ALA A 558 -16.43 -16.07 9.41
CA ALA A 558 -15.05 -15.62 9.52
C ALA A 558 -14.97 -14.35 10.37
N THR A 559 -14.07 -14.32 11.36
CA THR A 559 -13.90 -13.17 12.28
C THR A 559 -13.02 -12.09 11.69
N ARG A 560 -12.20 -12.43 10.72
CA ARG A 560 -11.28 -11.54 10.00
C ARG A 560 -11.47 -11.67 8.49
N ASP A 561 -11.20 -10.60 7.76
CA ASP A 561 -11.06 -10.58 6.30
C ASP A 561 -12.26 -11.24 5.58
N GLY A 562 -13.40 -10.58 5.59
CA GLY A 562 -14.65 -11.11 5.08
C GLY A 562 -14.57 -11.77 3.70
N SER A 563 -14.01 -11.08 2.69
CA SER A 563 -13.88 -11.62 1.32
C SER A 563 -12.79 -12.70 1.21
N ARG A 564 -11.78 -12.67 2.05
CA ARG A 564 -10.65 -13.60 2.04
C ARG A 564 -11.06 -15.03 2.34
N ALA A 565 -12.10 -15.19 3.15
CA ALA A 565 -12.64 -16.50 3.46
C ALA A 565 -13.62 -17.02 2.38
N ASN A 566 -13.97 -16.21 1.37
CA ASN A 566 -14.86 -16.65 0.30
C ASN A 566 -14.24 -17.82 -0.47
N TYR A 567 -15.10 -18.74 -0.85
CA TYR A 567 -14.78 -19.95 -1.60
C TYR A 567 -13.90 -20.97 -0.85
N LEU A 568 -13.55 -20.71 0.42
CA LEU A 568 -12.88 -21.73 1.22
C LEU A 568 -13.83 -22.92 1.46
N VAL A 569 -13.29 -24.11 1.31
CA VAL A 569 -14.05 -25.36 1.48
C VAL A 569 -14.25 -25.61 2.97
N VAL A 570 -15.49 -25.81 3.38
CA VAL A 570 -15.84 -26.33 4.71
C VAL A 570 -15.88 -27.85 4.61
N ALA A 571 -15.01 -28.53 5.33
CA ALA A 571 -14.96 -29.98 5.34
C ALA A 571 -15.12 -30.52 6.78
N VAL A 572 -15.90 -31.59 6.90
CA VAL A 572 -16.22 -32.27 8.16
C VAL A 572 -15.86 -33.75 8.05
N THR A 573 -15.14 -34.27 9.03
CA THR A 573 -15.03 -35.72 9.22
C THR A 573 -15.89 -36.12 10.41
N SER A 574 -16.67 -37.18 10.28
CA SER A 574 -17.59 -37.65 11.30
C SER A 574 -17.67 -39.15 11.29
N THR A 575 -17.98 -39.72 12.47
CA THR A 575 -18.26 -41.15 12.66
C THR A 575 -19.75 -41.32 12.95
N THR A 576 -20.45 -42.04 12.07
CA THR A 576 -21.90 -42.34 12.12
C THR A 576 -22.88 -41.15 12.11
N ILE A 577 -22.40 -39.91 12.24
CA ILE A 577 -23.21 -38.70 12.04
C ILE A 577 -23.07 -38.28 10.57
N THR A 578 -24.21 -38.05 9.91
CA THR A 578 -24.21 -37.56 8.52
C THR A 578 -24.29 -36.04 8.49
N THR A 579 -23.44 -35.42 7.68
CA THR A 579 -23.37 -33.97 7.54
C THR A 579 -23.40 -33.54 6.07
N THR A 580 -23.90 -32.36 5.80
CA THR A 580 -23.72 -31.65 4.53
C THR A 580 -23.14 -30.27 4.80
N THR A 581 -22.27 -29.80 3.92
CA THR A 581 -21.58 -28.53 4.10
C THR A 581 -21.79 -27.61 2.89
N THR A 582 -21.78 -26.29 3.14
CA THR A 582 -21.60 -25.28 2.10
C THR A 582 -20.26 -24.61 2.30
N GLY A 583 -19.59 -24.25 1.19
CA GLY A 583 -18.38 -23.44 1.28
C GLY A 583 -18.64 -22.03 1.80
N MET A 584 -17.60 -21.36 2.23
CA MET A 584 -17.67 -19.99 2.72
C MET A 584 -18.02 -19.03 1.58
N ILE A 585 -19.02 -18.15 1.77
CA ILE A 585 -19.48 -17.16 0.79
C ILE A 585 -20.00 -15.90 1.47
N GLY A 586 -20.16 -14.81 0.70
CA GLY A 586 -20.84 -13.58 1.13
C GLY A 586 -19.99 -12.65 2.01
N GLY A 587 -18.71 -12.97 2.20
CA GLY A 587 -17.79 -12.04 2.84
C GLY A 587 -17.49 -10.85 1.94
N THR A 588 -17.50 -9.66 2.52
CA THR A 588 -17.13 -8.41 1.84
C THR A 588 -16.17 -7.62 2.72
N ASP A 589 -15.13 -7.12 2.11
CA ASP A 589 -14.21 -6.17 2.74
C ASP A 589 -14.50 -4.78 2.21
N ALA A 590 -14.20 -3.79 3.03
CA ALA A 590 -14.43 -2.40 2.69
C ALA A 590 -13.32 -1.54 3.27
N PHE A 591 -12.14 -1.57 2.63
CA PHE A 591 -11.04 -0.70 2.99
C PHE A 591 -11.23 0.65 2.31
N ARG A 592 -11.44 1.68 3.11
CA ARG A 592 -11.72 3.03 2.61
C ARG A 592 -10.52 3.65 1.94
N VAL A 593 -10.78 4.50 0.95
CA VAL A 593 -9.77 5.38 0.35
C VAL A 593 -10.09 6.81 0.73
N TRP A 594 -9.08 7.51 1.22
CA TRP A 594 -9.18 8.83 1.80
C TRP A 594 -8.40 9.87 1.02
N ILE A 595 -8.94 11.07 0.90
CA ILE A 595 -8.22 12.25 0.44
C ILE A 595 -7.90 13.09 1.69
N GLN A 596 -6.62 13.35 1.94
CA GLN A 596 -6.15 14.20 3.04
C GLN A 596 -6.24 15.69 2.66
N GLU A 597 -6.17 16.57 3.64
CA GLU A 597 -6.28 18.03 3.50
C GLU A 597 -7.65 18.48 2.94
N GLN A 598 -8.69 17.73 3.24
CA GLN A 598 -10.07 18.02 2.85
C GLN A 598 -10.93 18.27 4.11
N GLY A 599 -11.15 19.56 4.42
CA GLY A 599 -11.82 19.94 5.66
C GLY A 599 -10.89 19.86 6.87
N VAL A 600 -11.46 19.67 8.05
CA VAL A 600 -10.75 19.63 9.36
C VAL A 600 -11.05 18.37 10.17
N ASP A 601 -12.02 17.58 9.72
CA ASP A 601 -12.50 16.35 10.36
C ASP A 601 -12.31 15.14 9.44
N GLU A 602 -12.60 13.97 9.96
CA GLU A 602 -12.78 12.78 9.16
C GLU A 602 -14.24 12.70 8.68
N ILE A 603 -14.43 12.77 7.37
CA ILE A 603 -15.75 12.81 6.72
C ILE A 603 -15.92 11.55 5.87
N ASP A 604 -16.86 10.69 6.26
CA ASP A 604 -17.22 9.48 5.52
C ASP A 604 -18.71 9.53 5.14
N GLY A 605 -18.99 9.96 3.92
CA GLY A 605 -20.36 10.24 3.48
C GLY A 605 -21.00 11.35 4.31
N ASN A 606 -22.01 10.97 5.09
CA ASN A 606 -22.71 11.87 6.02
C ASN A 606 -22.18 11.78 7.46
N LEU A 607 -21.28 10.84 7.75
CA LEU A 607 -20.66 10.71 9.06
C LEU A 607 -19.47 11.66 9.15
N VAL A 608 -19.52 12.53 10.16
CA VAL A 608 -18.43 13.45 10.48
C VAL A 608 -17.89 13.09 11.86
N SER A 609 -16.62 12.80 11.94
CA SER A 609 -15.92 12.49 13.19
C SER A 609 -14.82 13.50 13.44
N PRO A 610 -14.74 14.13 14.62
CA PRO A 610 -13.71 15.11 14.89
C PRO A 610 -12.34 14.42 14.96
N ILE A 611 -11.32 15.06 14.39
CA ILE A 611 -9.94 14.64 14.57
C ILE A 611 -9.38 15.43 15.76
N GLN A 612 -9.00 14.70 16.81
CA GLN A 612 -8.38 15.30 17.97
C GLN A 612 -7.06 15.97 17.58
N SER A 613 -6.93 17.25 17.91
CA SER A 613 -5.71 18.02 17.70
C SER A 613 -5.34 18.77 18.97
N PHE A 614 -4.09 18.62 19.38
CA PHE A 614 -3.56 19.36 20.52
C PHE A 614 -2.07 19.64 20.36
N PHE A 615 -1.58 20.61 21.13
CA PHE A 615 -0.17 20.85 21.34
C PHE A 615 0.08 21.32 22.77
N GLU A 616 1.23 20.98 23.32
CA GLU A 616 1.70 21.38 24.64
C GLU A 616 2.99 22.20 24.48
N THR A 617 3.02 23.39 25.07
CA THR A 617 4.17 24.29 25.01
C THR A 617 5.42 23.70 25.64
N ALA A 618 6.57 24.29 25.37
CA ALA A 618 7.76 24.10 26.20
C ALA A 618 7.50 24.54 27.65
N ASP A 619 8.40 24.21 28.53
CA ASP A 619 8.37 24.71 29.87
C ASP A 619 8.57 26.24 29.90
N LEU A 620 7.55 26.94 30.39
CA LEU A 620 7.52 28.39 30.41
C LEU A 620 8.40 29.02 31.47
N SER A 621 8.85 28.24 32.46
CA SER A 621 9.74 28.75 33.53
C SER A 621 11.10 29.20 32.99
N ALA A 622 11.57 28.54 31.94
CA ALA A 622 12.83 28.89 31.26
C ALA A 622 12.77 30.27 30.57
N VAL A 623 11.58 30.70 30.15
CA VAL A 623 11.37 31.97 29.42
C VAL A 623 11.45 33.19 30.37
N VAL A 624 11.19 32.99 31.63
CA VAL A 624 10.99 34.10 32.63
C VAL A 624 12.23 34.47 33.39
N GLN A 625 13.31 33.76 33.33
CA GLN A 625 14.59 33.89 34.08
C GLN A 625 14.74 32.96 35.26
N GLY A 626 15.54 31.95 35.08
CA GLY A 626 16.11 31.14 36.16
C GLY A 626 15.24 29.97 36.58
N ASN A 627 15.75 28.80 36.32
CA ASN A 627 15.08 27.50 36.56
C ASN A 627 14.78 27.17 38.04
N ASN A 628 14.84 28.11 38.94
CA ASN A 628 14.78 27.84 40.36
C ASN A 628 13.67 28.55 41.12
N GLU A 629 12.82 29.33 40.43
CA GLU A 629 11.77 30.09 41.08
C GLU A 629 10.38 29.56 40.70
N PHE A 630 9.46 29.59 41.67
CA PHE A 630 8.06 29.31 41.36
C PHE A 630 7.49 30.47 40.53
N MET A 631 6.86 30.11 39.40
CA MET A 631 6.13 31.04 38.54
C MET A 631 4.64 30.91 38.81
N ARG A 632 3.99 32.06 39.01
CA ARG A 632 2.55 32.15 39.07
C ARG A 632 2.03 32.78 37.81
N ILE A 633 1.20 32.04 37.10
CA ILE A 633 0.40 32.58 35.96
C ILE A 633 -0.94 33.03 36.50
N THR A 634 -1.29 34.28 36.23
CA THR A 634 -2.55 34.87 36.64
C THR A 634 -3.58 34.87 35.52
N ARG A 635 -3.14 35.07 34.30
CA ARG A 635 -3.99 34.98 33.11
C ARG A 635 -3.20 34.68 31.85
N ILE A 636 -3.90 34.12 30.85
CA ILE A 636 -3.41 33.91 29.50
C ILE A 636 -4.38 34.56 28.51
N GLU A 637 -3.83 35.29 27.56
CA GLU A 637 -4.55 35.90 26.43
C GLU A 637 -4.00 35.24 25.15
N PRO A 638 -4.66 34.18 24.64
CA PRO A 638 -4.24 33.55 23.39
C PRO A 638 -4.81 34.32 22.20
N ASP A 639 -3.93 34.63 21.25
CA ASP A 639 -4.32 35.16 19.96
C ASP A 639 -4.43 33.98 19.00
N PHE A 640 -5.65 33.63 18.57
CA PHE A 640 -5.87 32.60 17.59
C PHE A 640 -7.15 32.82 16.76
N VAL A 641 -7.11 32.33 15.54
CA VAL A 641 -8.31 32.18 14.69
C VAL A 641 -8.80 30.76 14.88
N GLN A 642 -10.06 30.59 15.30
CA GLN A 642 -10.66 29.30 15.55
C GLN A 642 -12.04 29.16 14.93
N SER A 643 -12.44 27.92 14.65
CA SER A 643 -13.82 27.46 14.53
C SER A 643 -14.02 26.31 15.55
N GLY A 644 -15.21 26.25 16.13
CA GLY A 644 -15.47 25.36 17.27
C GLY A 644 -14.75 25.80 18.56
N ALA A 645 -15.10 25.19 19.66
CA ALA A 645 -14.47 25.51 20.95
C ALA A 645 -13.06 24.91 21.06
N MET A 646 -12.18 25.62 21.76
CA MET A 646 -10.87 25.12 22.16
C MET A 646 -10.79 25.01 23.68
N THR A 647 -10.10 23.99 24.16
CA THR A 647 -9.78 23.85 25.57
C THR A 647 -8.35 24.23 25.85
N VAL A 648 -8.11 24.78 27.03
CA VAL A 648 -6.80 25.15 27.54
C VAL A 648 -6.63 24.56 28.93
N GLN A 649 -5.52 23.85 29.14
CA GLN A 649 -5.18 23.28 30.40
C GLN A 649 -3.73 23.60 30.76
N VAL A 650 -3.50 24.01 32.00
CA VAL A 650 -2.16 24.20 32.51
C VAL A 650 -1.70 22.93 33.20
N THR A 651 -0.52 22.46 32.84
CA THR A 651 0.16 21.34 33.50
C THR A 651 1.46 21.82 34.11
N GLY A 652 1.89 21.19 35.18
CA GLY A 652 3.16 21.56 35.80
C GLY A 652 3.58 20.69 36.96
N ARG A 653 4.78 20.94 37.47
CA ARG A 653 5.39 20.20 38.58
C ARG A 653 6.02 21.18 39.58
N SER A 654 6.15 20.74 40.84
CA SER A 654 6.86 21.50 41.84
C SER A 654 8.38 21.35 41.77
N ASN A 655 8.88 20.26 41.20
CA ASN A 655 10.28 19.99 40.89
C ASN A 655 10.42 18.91 39.81
N ALA A 656 11.62 18.70 39.30
CA ALA A 656 11.89 17.80 38.17
C ALA A 656 11.50 16.31 38.41
N ARG A 657 11.36 15.88 39.67
CA ARG A 657 10.95 14.51 40.06
C ARG A 657 9.52 14.41 40.57
N ALA A 658 8.87 15.55 40.80
CA ALA A 658 7.47 15.53 41.22
C ALA A 658 6.55 15.03 40.11
N PRO A 659 5.45 14.37 40.45
CA PRO A 659 4.44 14.00 39.45
C PRO A 659 3.87 15.25 38.81
N GLU A 660 3.47 15.11 37.54
CA GLU A 660 2.75 16.17 36.85
C GLU A 660 1.37 16.36 37.47
N VAL A 661 0.99 17.59 37.68
CA VAL A 661 -0.32 18.00 38.16
C VAL A 661 -1.04 18.77 37.07
N TYR A 662 -2.21 18.31 36.75
CA TYR A 662 -3.09 18.93 35.75
C TYR A 662 -3.98 19.95 36.48
N GLY A 663 -3.97 21.16 35.98
CA GLY A 663 -4.85 22.23 36.46
C GLY A 663 -6.27 22.12 35.87
N THR A 664 -7.10 23.08 36.17
CA THR A 664 -8.46 23.18 35.64
C THR A 664 -8.43 23.38 34.14
N THR A 665 -9.30 22.69 33.40
CA THR A 665 -9.50 22.92 31.98
C THR A 665 -10.44 24.09 31.79
N PHE A 666 -10.06 25.02 30.93
CA PHE A 666 -10.86 26.15 30.50
C PHE A 666 -11.27 25.98 29.05
N THR A 667 -12.47 26.45 28.70
CA THR A 667 -12.98 26.39 27.33
C THR A 667 -13.08 27.78 26.74
N PHE A 668 -12.51 27.97 25.55
CA PHE A 668 -12.73 29.14 24.70
C PHE A 668 -13.84 28.80 23.70
N PRO A 669 -15.01 29.44 23.78
CA PRO A 669 -16.06 29.24 22.81
C PRO A 669 -15.67 29.81 21.44
N GLU A 670 -16.29 29.30 20.35
CA GLU A 670 -16.06 29.78 18.99
C GLU A 670 -16.27 31.29 18.83
N THR A 671 -17.28 31.81 19.50
CA THR A 671 -17.60 33.23 19.54
C THR A 671 -17.63 33.72 20.98
N ALA A 672 -16.59 34.44 21.38
CA ALA A 672 -16.58 35.12 22.68
C ALA A 672 -17.61 36.22 22.66
N GLN A 673 -18.67 36.10 23.44
CA GLN A 673 -19.71 37.11 23.56
C GLN A 673 -19.39 38.17 24.62
N GLU A 674 -18.61 37.73 25.63
CA GLU A 674 -18.25 38.57 26.75
C GLU A 674 -16.73 38.70 26.88
N PRO A 675 -16.23 39.89 27.38
CA PRO A 675 -14.78 40.11 27.48
C PRO A 675 -14.01 39.05 28.30
N TRP A 676 -14.64 38.47 29.31
CA TRP A 676 -13.99 37.43 30.16
C TRP A 676 -13.88 36.07 29.46
N GLU A 677 -14.61 35.83 28.38
CA GLU A 677 -14.49 34.60 27.58
C GLU A 677 -13.26 34.62 26.66
N GLN A 678 -12.64 35.80 26.51
CA GLN A 678 -11.43 35.99 25.69
C GLN A 678 -10.14 35.80 26.49
N ILE A 679 -10.23 35.65 27.78
CA ILE A 679 -9.10 35.61 28.71
C ILE A 679 -9.27 34.45 29.65
N VAL A 680 -8.24 33.62 29.79
CA VAL A 680 -8.20 32.58 30.83
C VAL A 680 -7.62 33.15 32.09
N MET A 681 -8.42 33.21 33.17
CA MET A 681 -7.96 33.56 34.49
C MET A 681 -7.45 32.33 35.19
N LEU A 682 -6.17 32.31 35.48
CA LEU A 682 -5.45 31.23 36.14
C LEU A 682 -5.01 31.63 37.55
N LYS A 683 -4.93 30.65 38.44
CA LYS A 683 -4.30 30.82 39.77
C LYS A 683 -3.31 29.69 40.00
N GLU A 684 -2.50 29.41 38.99
CA GLU A 684 -1.57 28.30 39.00
C GLU A 684 -0.17 28.81 39.38
N GLN A 685 0.44 28.15 40.37
CA GLN A 685 1.82 28.39 40.77
C GLN A 685 2.58 27.11 40.75
N ARG A 686 3.56 27.03 39.86
CA ARG A 686 4.40 25.86 39.65
C ARG A 686 5.84 26.31 39.37
N ARG A 687 6.78 25.42 39.56
CA ARG A 687 8.17 25.64 39.15
C ARG A 687 8.37 25.34 37.67
N GLU A 688 7.71 24.31 37.20
CA GLU A 688 7.64 23.94 35.81
C GLU A 688 6.20 24.07 35.36
N LEU A 689 5.98 24.77 34.25
CA LEU A 689 4.65 25.10 33.83
C LEU A 689 4.56 25.06 32.32
N ARG A 690 3.61 24.29 31.82
CA ARG A 690 3.29 24.13 30.37
C ARG A 690 1.82 24.39 30.17
N VAL A 691 1.46 24.77 28.96
CA VAL A 691 0.08 25.01 28.56
C VAL A 691 -0.25 24.10 27.40
N ARG A 692 -1.30 23.31 27.56
CA ARG A 692 -1.87 22.47 26.53
C ARG A 692 -3.12 23.13 25.95
N PHE A 693 -3.17 23.23 24.63
CA PHE A 693 -4.32 23.67 23.84
C PHE A 693 -4.85 22.49 23.06
N GLU A 694 -6.17 22.31 23.04
CA GLU A 694 -6.81 21.18 22.37
C GLU A 694 -8.08 21.62 21.64
N SER A 695 -8.28 21.09 20.42
CA SER A 695 -9.48 21.19 19.62
C SER A 695 -9.97 19.80 19.28
N ASN A 696 -11.18 19.44 19.74
CA ASN A 696 -11.76 18.10 19.58
C ASN A 696 -13.26 18.15 19.27
N GLU A 697 -13.73 19.25 18.68
CA GLU A 697 -15.10 19.40 18.24
C GLU A 697 -15.23 19.18 16.73
N ILE A 698 -16.41 18.77 16.30
CA ILE A 698 -16.77 18.70 14.88
C ILE A 698 -16.64 20.10 14.28
N TYR A 699 -15.97 20.20 13.12
CA TYR A 699 -15.60 21.44 12.44
C TYR A 699 -14.61 22.33 13.20
N GLY A 700 -14.03 21.82 14.30
CA GLY A 700 -13.03 22.54 15.07
C GLY A 700 -11.72 22.70 14.27
N ASP A 701 -11.30 23.94 14.07
CA ASP A 701 -10.01 24.33 13.45
C ASP A 701 -9.37 25.44 14.26
N TYR A 702 -8.06 25.56 14.16
CA TYR A 702 -7.33 26.69 14.73
C TYR A 702 -6.05 27.01 13.97
N GLN A 703 -5.72 28.29 14.03
CA GLN A 703 -4.41 28.82 13.68
C GLN A 703 -3.97 29.75 14.79
N MET A 704 -2.89 29.38 15.49
CA MET A 704 -2.38 30.17 16.59
C MET A 704 -1.62 31.40 16.10
N GLY A 705 -1.76 32.47 16.85
CA GLY A 705 -0.92 33.66 16.85
C GLY A 705 0.00 33.66 18.07
N GLN A 706 0.18 34.83 18.70
CA GLN A 706 0.95 34.98 19.91
C GLN A 706 0.11 34.61 21.13
N ILE A 707 0.74 34.02 22.13
CA ILE A 707 0.12 33.75 23.42
C ILE A 707 0.74 34.72 24.43
N ILE A 708 -0.08 35.59 25.02
CA ILE A 708 0.36 36.55 26.05
C ILE A 708 0.07 35.96 27.42
N GLY A 709 1.08 35.79 28.23
CA GLY A 709 0.96 35.34 29.60
C GLY A 709 1.25 36.47 30.58
N HIS A 710 0.41 36.59 31.62
CA HIS A 710 0.65 37.47 32.75
C HIS A 710 1.18 36.65 33.90
N VAL A 711 2.42 36.91 34.26
CA VAL A 711 3.17 36.12 35.25
C VAL A 711 3.73 36.98 36.36
N SER A 712 3.77 36.42 37.54
CA SER A 712 4.51 36.97 38.67
C SER A 712 5.42 35.90 39.25
N MET A 713 6.57 36.30 39.76
CA MET A 713 7.44 35.39 40.51
C MET A 713 6.74 34.99 41.82
N GLY A 714 6.68 33.70 42.08
CA GLY A 714 6.13 33.17 43.32
C GLY A 714 7.11 33.25 44.46
N ASP A 715 6.68 32.80 45.61
CA ASP A 715 7.52 32.74 46.80
C ASP A 715 8.58 31.63 46.68
N ASN A 716 9.84 31.97 46.98
CA ASN A 716 10.95 31.01 46.91
C ASN A 716 10.99 30.04 48.10
N THR A 717 9.98 30.06 48.94
CA THR A 717 9.91 29.17 50.11
C THR A 717 9.74 27.72 49.65
N VAL A 718 10.83 26.98 49.68
CA VAL A 718 10.81 25.54 49.61
C VAL A 718 10.05 25.06 50.86
N ILE A 719 8.82 24.64 50.67
CA ILE A 719 8.14 23.84 51.68
C ILE A 719 8.85 22.50 51.68
N SER A 720 9.66 22.31 52.71
CA SER A 720 10.38 21.07 53.03
C SER A 720 9.42 19.92 53.30
#